data_9c01699f056bc6394d7b101d5a7f3ad0
#
_entry.id   9c01699f056bc6394d7b101d5a7f3ad0
#
_cell.length_a   1.000
_cell.length_b   1.000
_cell.length_c   1.000
_cell.angle_alpha   90.00
_cell.angle_beta   90.00
_cell.angle_gamma   90.00
#
_symmetry.space_group_name_H-M   'P 1'
#
loop_
_entity.id
_entity.type
_entity.pdbx_description
1 polymer ?
#
loop_
_entity_poly.entity_id
_entity_poly.type
_entity_poly.pdbx_seq_one_letter_code
_entity_poly.pdbx_strand_id
1 'polypeptide(L)'
;PSKMLEFTITDRPVLPTQAKIVIWKSWENDFDQDGQVDMAEVFTDNLIQPDDLTQLQGIYEFDLDTSSAPDGGYVRGWLEVADSAGNMLPNSGNITHPLFNLLISSDGSPQLGYSEISWEYGFVPWLHPGEEITLSIPVWDKNGVTDITDIELDLSVNQPDSSIIYWNRQADTCSSSTLYLQINSCEMIGDSDSGLFANSGNFEIKFELKWGFDPDDSTIRTPLIRLTDLNRQSTTIELKDLNWRYSGEMEINKDSLHYSTSGNIDSTTGSWVKSREEITISGSLNWVKSQRKVLQNLELLITLGLNQGLVDYSGGIFNGTIISPATPGNYPIDIALRNPPNGATIVEPNSPLFWFIVDNESPLMKSIDYPLPAQTIDEAEWDSLEILLTLSENNFLDQSSLNMRWEIHPSGFGFASSSIANGSGLISLLGGMPFGDSVVGSCQINVASAVPEQMRTEALELRIWVSGNDMAGNQFGSVSDEVYMPLAVWQLEQQLPEYSLEQPRISSFSDLETGKAIDLSVVIRNVGKSDGDAVLRVERVESNGARTIIHSQQVKVNTGSVGEFNHRWIPDKSGSMWIEFIIIGGPTEQTNTFYVDDGESDGLLGGLAEINPILLIVIFLLVSSLIGLLIFALRSPKVPRGQILPANKNYQVVNHQIRVNQTHQYAQQQVQSSPGDNPYKLR
;
A
#
# COMPACT_ATOMS: atom_id res chain seq x y z
N PRO A 1 -20.59 -75.03 -17.61
CA PRO A 1 -21.02 -74.35 -18.83
C PRO A 1 -19.79 -73.73 -19.50
N SER A 2 -19.76 -73.81 -20.82
CA SER A 2 -18.73 -73.11 -21.61
C SER A 2 -19.18 -71.69 -21.90
N LYS A 3 -18.21 -70.80 -21.96
CA LYS A 3 -18.40 -69.42 -22.36
C LYS A 3 -17.62 -69.18 -23.64
N MET A 4 -18.30 -68.67 -24.70
CA MET A 4 -17.67 -68.36 -25.97
C MET A 4 -17.00 -66.95 -25.86
N LEU A 5 -15.72 -66.90 -26.19
CA LEU A 5 -14.95 -65.65 -26.33
C LEU A 5 -14.78 -65.35 -27.79
N GLU A 6 -15.17 -64.15 -28.22
CA GLU A 6 -15.08 -63.72 -29.58
C GLU A 6 -13.98 -62.61 -29.74
N PHE A 7 -13.12 -62.77 -30.73
CA PHE A 7 -12.03 -61.85 -31.00
C PHE A 7 -12.13 -61.36 -32.47
N THR A 8 -12.24 -60.07 -32.66
CA THR A 8 -12.19 -59.50 -34.00
C THR A 8 -10.74 -59.21 -34.37
N ILE A 9 -10.21 -59.92 -35.36
CA ILE A 9 -8.87 -59.74 -35.86
C ILE A 9 -8.92 -59.17 -37.29
N THR A 10 -8.12 -58.13 -37.51
CA THR A 10 -8.01 -57.48 -38.83
C THR A 10 -6.58 -57.53 -39.30
N ASP A 11 -6.37 -58.03 -40.52
CA ASP A 11 -5.06 -58.07 -41.18
C ASP A 11 -5.17 -57.68 -42.67
N ARG A 12 -4.05 -57.30 -43.24
CA ARG A 12 -3.95 -56.94 -44.66
C ARG A 12 -2.71 -57.58 -45.25
N PRO A 13 -2.78 -58.31 -46.40
CA PRO A 13 -3.95 -58.44 -47.25
C PRO A 13 -4.86 -59.63 -46.96
N VAL A 14 -4.46 -60.53 -46.09
CA VAL A 14 -5.22 -61.77 -45.81
C VAL A 14 -5.14 -62.03 -44.30
N LEU A 15 -6.26 -62.49 -43.73
CA LEU A 15 -6.33 -62.87 -42.32
C LEU A 15 -5.35 -63.98 -41.99
N PRO A 16 -4.79 -64.03 -40.76
CA PRO A 16 -3.90 -65.10 -40.35
C PRO A 16 -4.65 -66.43 -40.33
N THR A 17 -3.97 -67.47 -40.83
CA THR A 17 -4.51 -68.84 -40.87
C THR A 17 -4.40 -69.58 -39.53
N GLN A 18 -3.61 -69.07 -38.59
CA GLN A 18 -3.51 -69.57 -37.26
C GLN A 18 -3.49 -68.43 -36.25
N ALA A 19 -4.42 -68.45 -35.37
CA ALA A 19 -4.48 -67.57 -34.22
C ALA A 19 -4.63 -68.44 -32.97
N LYS A 20 -3.80 -68.13 -31.95
CA LYS A 20 -3.82 -68.84 -30.70
C LYS A 20 -4.20 -67.92 -29.57
N ILE A 21 -4.89 -68.49 -28.57
CA ILE A 21 -5.18 -67.89 -27.31
C ILE A 21 -4.26 -68.50 -26.24
N VAL A 22 -3.68 -67.67 -25.40
CA VAL A 22 -2.93 -68.11 -24.22
C VAL A 22 -3.79 -67.80 -23.00
N ILE A 23 -4.08 -68.79 -22.19
CA ILE A 23 -4.99 -68.69 -21.07
C ILE A 23 -4.33 -69.19 -19.80
N TRP A 24 -4.63 -68.47 -18.71
CA TRP A 24 -4.36 -68.85 -17.35
C TRP A 24 -5.68 -68.82 -16.57
N LYS A 25 -5.99 -69.95 -15.89
CA LYS A 25 -7.17 -70.09 -15.04
C LYS A 25 -6.70 -70.25 -13.59
N SER A 26 -7.17 -69.42 -12.69
CA SER A 26 -6.79 -69.41 -11.26
C SER A 26 -7.06 -70.71 -10.51
N TRP A 27 -7.98 -71.55 -11.02
CA TRP A 27 -8.36 -72.80 -10.36
C TRP A 27 -7.71 -74.07 -11.00
N GLU A 28 -7.12 -73.92 -12.18
CA GLU A 28 -6.52 -75.04 -12.91
C GLU A 28 -4.99 -74.84 -13.08
N ASN A 29 -4.58 -73.61 -13.22
CA ASN A 29 -3.23 -73.27 -13.66
C ASN A 29 -2.34 -72.62 -12.58
N ASP A 30 -2.95 -72.06 -11.50
CA ASP A 30 -2.23 -71.45 -10.38
C ASP A 30 -1.66 -72.59 -9.47
N PHE A 31 -0.54 -73.17 -9.86
CA PHE A 31 0.03 -74.33 -9.16
C PHE A 31 0.71 -73.98 -7.85
N ASP A 32 1.24 -72.80 -7.71
CA ASP A 32 1.87 -72.30 -6.50
C ASP A 32 0.97 -71.49 -5.59
N GLN A 33 -0.26 -71.18 -6.04
CA GLN A 33 -1.30 -70.45 -5.35
C GLN A 33 -0.92 -69.01 -4.95
N ASP A 34 -0.08 -68.37 -5.75
CA ASP A 34 0.34 -66.97 -5.52
C ASP A 34 -0.60 -65.95 -6.17
N GLY A 35 -1.53 -66.41 -7.01
CA GLY A 35 -2.48 -65.55 -7.73
C GLY A 35 -1.85 -64.75 -8.91
N GLN A 36 -0.60 -65.04 -9.24
CA GLN A 36 0.12 -64.41 -10.36
C GLN A 36 0.07 -65.32 -11.57
N VAL A 37 0.35 -64.78 -12.74
CA VAL A 37 0.41 -65.56 -13.99
C VAL A 37 1.84 -65.85 -14.34
N ASP A 38 2.24 -67.10 -14.29
CA ASP A 38 3.53 -67.57 -14.69
C ASP A 38 3.54 -68.26 -16.05
N MET A 39 4.62 -68.09 -16.81
CA MET A 39 4.77 -68.73 -18.17
C MET A 39 4.71 -70.27 -18.11
N ALA A 40 5.00 -70.87 -16.97
CA ALA A 40 4.87 -72.30 -16.76
C ALA A 40 3.45 -72.78 -16.51
N GLU A 41 2.57 -71.84 -16.20
CA GLU A 41 1.18 -72.12 -15.76
C GLU A 41 0.14 -71.82 -16.85
N VAL A 42 0.58 -71.23 -17.97
CA VAL A 42 -0.34 -70.91 -19.08
C VAL A 42 -0.50 -72.11 -20.02
N PHE A 43 -1.65 -72.22 -20.58
CA PHE A 43 -1.87 -73.13 -21.71
C PHE A 43 -2.25 -72.35 -23.00
N THR A 44 -1.94 -72.94 -24.11
CA THR A 44 -2.20 -72.32 -25.44
C THR A 44 -3.12 -73.20 -26.24
N ASP A 45 -4.20 -72.67 -26.80
CA ASP A 45 -5.12 -73.34 -27.69
C ASP A 45 -5.35 -72.53 -28.97
N ASN A 46 -5.94 -73.18 -29.96
CA ASN A 46 -6.23 -72.51 -31.25
C ASN A 46 -7.60 -71.89 -31.20
N LEU A 47 -7.68 -70.68 -31.73
CA LEU A 47 -8.98 -70.04 -32.00
C LEU A 47 -9.64 -70.71 -33.18
N ILE A 48 -10.97 -70.77 -33.15
CA ILE A 48 -11.79 -71.22 -34.29
C ILE A 48 -11.65 -70.21 -35.41
N GLN A 49 -11.20 -70.67 -36.55
CA GLN A 49 -10.96 -69.77 -37.72
C GLN A 49 -12.29 -69.40 -38.36
N PRO A 50 -12.40 -68.14 -38.90
CA PRO A 50 -13.58 -67.73 -39.65
C PRO A 50 -13.70 -68.53 -40.96
N ASP A 51 -14.90 -68.71 -41.42
CA ASP A 51 -15.23 -69.44 -42.61
C ASP A 51 -14.62 -68.81 -43.90
N ASP A 52 -14.49 -67.52 -43.97
CA ASP A 52 -13.91 -66.75 -45.07
C ASP A 52 -12.59 -66.04 -44.67
N LEU A 53 -11.47 -66.70 -44.97
CA LEU A 53 -10.12 -66.20 -44.73
C LEU A 53 -9.67 -65.11 -45.72
N THR A 54 -10.49 -64.76 -46.70
CA THR A 54 -10.16 -63.70 -47.67
C THR A 54 -10.60 -62.32 -47.20
N GLN A 55 -11.36 -62.26 -46.15
CA GLN A 55 -11.81 -61.01 -45.57
C GLN A 55 -10.66 -60.33 -44.81
N LEU A 56 -10.70 -58.99 -44.76
CA LEU A 56 -9.70 -58.19 -44.02
C LEU A 56 -9.99 -58.16 -42.52
N GLN A 57 -11.14 -58.64 -42.11
CA GLN A 57 -11.59 -58.71 -40.71
C GLN A 57 -12.35 -60.04 -40.53
N GLY A 58 -11.97 -60.78 -39.53
CA GLY A 58 -12.62 -62.03 -39.14
C GLY A 58 -12.90 -62.10 -37.68
N ILE A 59 -13.95 -62.83 -37.33
CA ILE A 59 -14.31 -63.14 -35.95
C ILE A 59 -13.73 -64.52 -35.64
N TYR A 60 -12.86 -64.55 -34.68
CA TYR A 60 -12.25 -65.77 -34.14
C TYR A 60 -12.89 -66.09 -32.82
N GLU A 61 -13.23 -67.35 -32.60
CA GLU A 61 -13.94 -67.82 -31.45
C GLU A 61 -13.10 -68.80 -30.61
N PHE A 62 -13.29 -68.80 -29.32
CA PHE A 62 -12.74 -69.74 -28.36
C PHE A 62 -13.77 -70.13 -27.34
N ASP A 63 -13.97 -71.43 -27.15
CA ASP A 63 -14.94 -71.95 -26.19
C ASP A 63 -14.22 -72.22 -24.85
N LEU A 64 -14.35 -71.24 -23.94
CA LEU A 64 -13.76 -71.33 -22.59
C LEU A 64 -14.58 -72.26 -21.70
N ASP A 65 -14.04 -73.41 -21.35
CA ASP A 65 -14.67 -74.33 -20.39
C ASP A 65 -14.51 -73.74 -18.95
N THR A 66 -15.63 -73.41 -18.36
CA THR A 66 -15.76 -72.92 -16.98
C THR A 66 -16.50 -73.90 -16.07
N SER A 67 -16.68 -75.16 -16.49
CA SER A 67 -17.47 -76.14 -15.72
C SER A 67 -16.89 -76.49 -14.36
N SER A 68 -15.57 -76.47 -14.21
CA SER A 68 -14.83 -76.71 -13.00
C SER A 68 -14.52 -75.49 -12.16
N ALA A 69 -14.89 -74.32 -12.63
CA ALA A 69 -14.51 -73.07 -11.99
C ALA A 69 -15.20 -72.89 -10.65
N PRO A 70 -14.46 -72.59 -9.57
CA PRO A 70 -15.04 -72.19 -8.32
C PRO A 70 -15.59 -70.77 -8.43
N ASP A 71 -16.46 -70.45 -7.51
CA ASP A 71 -16.90 -69.09 -7.31
C ASP A 71 -15.71 -68.18 -6.93
N GLY A 72 -15.51 -67.05 -7.62
CA GLY A 72 -14.36 -66.19 -7.46
C GLY A 72 -13.14 -66.64 -8.25
N GLY A 73 -13.22 -67.70 -9.08
CA GLY A 73 -12.17 -68.05 -10.00
C GLY A 73 -12.08 -67.03 -11.13
N TYR A 74 -10.90 -66.73 -11.59
CA TYR A 74 -10.70 -65.82 -12.69
C TYR A 74 -9.78 -66.38 -13.76
N VAL A 75 -10.00 -65.89 -15.01
CA VAL A 75 -9.27 -66.27 -16.21
C VAL A 75 -8.59 -65.04 -16.77
N ARG A 76 -7.30 -65.16 -17.01
CA ARG A 76 -6.52 -64.13 -17.72
C ARG A 76 -6.07 -64.73 -19.06
N GLY A 77 -5.96 -63.88 -20.06
CA GLY A 77 -5.46 -64.35 -21.36
C GLY A 77 -5.07 -63.25 -22.32
N TRP A 78 -4.34 -63.70 -23.33
CA TRP A 78 -3.94 -62.85 -24.45
C TRP A 78 -3.93 -63.68 -25.74
N LEU A 79 -3.67 -63.02 -26.88
CA LEU A 79 -3.63 -63.66 -28.17
C LEU A 79 -2.18 -63.75 -28.68
N GLU A 80 -1.85 -64.87 -29.29
CA GLU A 80 -0.64 -65.07 -30.07
C GLU A 80 -1.04 -65.25 -31.56
N VAL A 81 -0.98 -64.17 -32.30
CA VAL A 81 -1.36 -64.14 -33.70
C VAL A 81 -0.24 -63.52 -34.48
N ALA A 82 0.20 -64.21 -35.54
CA ALA A 82 1.17 -63.72 -36.45
C ALA A 82 0.66 -63.81 -37.90
N ASP A 83 1.02 -62.82 -38.72
CA ASP A 83 0.82 -62.90 -40.17
C ASP A 83 1.78 -63.88 -40.83
N SER A 84 1.61 -64.12 -42.13
CA SER A 84 2.44 -65.01 -42.92
C SER A 84 3.91 -64.53 -43.04
N ALA A 85 4.21 -63.31 -42.70
CA ALA A 85 5.54 -62.70 -42.64
C ALA A 85 6.18 -62.80 -41.25
N GLY A 86 5.45 -63.27 -40.24
CA GLY A 86 5.89 -63.38 -38.87
C GLY A 86 5.69 -62.11 -38.02
N ASN A 87 4.96 -61.14 -38.48
CA ASN A 87 4.61 -59.95 -37.66
C ASN A 87 3.55 -60.34 -36.66
N MET A 88 3.82 -59.97 -35.36
CA MET A 88 2.90 -60.23 -34.26
C MET A 88 1.75 -59.20 -34.27
N LEU A 89 0.57 -59.62 -33.87
CA LEU A 89 -0.59 -58.72 -33.70
C LEU A 89 -0.27 -57.71 -32.60
N PRO A 90 -0.33 -56.39 -32.92
CA PRO A 90 -0.17 -55.37 -31.89
C PRO A 90 -1.34 -55.37 -30.91
N ASN A 91 -1.08 -55.05 -29.65
CA ASN A 91 -2.09 -54.98 -28.56
C ASN A 91 -2.84 -56.31 -28.31
N SER A 92 -2.22 -57.42 -28.58
CA SER A 92 -2.78 -58.77 -28.31
C SER A 92 -2.68 -59.18 -26.83
N GLY A 93 -2.06 -58.34 -25.99
CA GLY A 93 -1.75 -58.66 -24.61
C GLY A 93 -0.44 -59.44 -24.43
N ASN A 94 -0.09 -59.70 -23.18
CA ASN A 94 1.05 -60.53 -22.80
C ASN A 94 0.89 -60.92 -21.29
N ILE A 95 1.88 -61.61 -20.72
CA ILE A 95 1.83 -62.12 -19.36
C ILE A 95 1.68 -60.99 -18.30
N THR A 96 2.28 -59.83 -18.51
CA THR A 96 2.19 -58.68 -17.55
C THR A 96 0.96 -57.80 -17.79
N HIS A 97 0.45 -57.82 -19.01
CA HIS A 97 -0.70 -57.03 -19.45
C HIS A 97 -1.63 -57.93 -20.27
N PRO A 98 -2.44 -58.78 -19.61
CA PRO A 98 -3.37 -59.65 -20.33
C PRO A 98 -4.36 -58.87 -21.14
N LEU A 99 -4.79 -59.42 -22.31
CA LEU A 99 -5.79 -58.80 -23.16
C LEU A 99 -7.16 -58.76 -22.47
N PHE A 100 -7.43 -59.75 -21.68
CA PHE A 100 -8.66 -59.84 -20.90
C PHE A 100 -8.43 -60.51 -19.54
N ASN A 101 -9.30 -60.12 -18.58
CA ASN A 101 -9.37 -60.72 -17.26
C ASN A 101 -10.87 -60.95 -16.93
N LEU A 102 -11.27 -62.20 -16.81
CA LEU A 102 -12.64 -62.59 -16.58
C LEU A 102 -12.79 -63.18 -15.19
N LEU A 103 -13.71 -62.69 -14.44
CA LEU A 103 -14.10 -63.29 -13.14
C LEU A 103 -15.22 -64.29 -13.36
N ILE A 104 -15.05 -65.51 -12.92
CA ILE A 104 -16.10 -66.54 -12.91
C ILE A 104 -16.79 -66.43 -11.57
N SER A 105 -18.01 -66.04 -11.58
CA SER A 105 -18.76 -65.77 -10.35
C SER A 105 -20.14 -66.41 -10.43
N SER A 106 -20.59 -67.00 -9.31
CA SER A 106 -22.01 -67.19 -9.11
C SER A 106 -22.66 -65.80 -8.99
N ASP A 107 -23.79 -65.68 -9.60
CA ASP A 107 -24.57 -64.45 -9.56
C ASP A 107 -24.74 -63.94 -8.13
N GLY A 108 -24.50 -62.64 -7.91
CA GLY A 108 -24.62 -62.01 -6.61
C GLY A 108 -25.01 -60.56 -6.75
N SER A 109 -25.86 -60.06 -5.89
CA SER A 109 -26.32 -58.66 -5.94
C SER A 109 -25.16 -57.69 -5.83
N PRO A 110 -25.17 -56.60 -6.59
CA PRO A 110 -24.16 -55.53 -6.52
C PRO A 110 -24.12 -54.93 -5.10
N GLN A 111 -22.95 -54.40 -4.71
CA GLN A 111 -22.69 -53.82 -3.39
C GLN A 111 -21.94 -52.51 -3.51
N LEU A 112 -21.83 -51.78 -2.39
CA LEU A 112 -20.88 -50.66 -2.33
C LEU A 112 -19.45 -51.20 -2.28
N GLY A 113 -18.54 -50.55 -2.91
CA GLY A 113 -17.12 -50.80 -2.81
C GLY A 113 -16.55 -50.46 -1.42
N TYR A 114 -15.29 -50.82 -1.22
CA TYR A 114 -14.63 -50.64 0.08
C TYR A 114 -13.96 -49.25 0.24
N SER A 115 -13.96 -48.39 -0.77
CA SER A 115 -13.41 -47.02 -0.71
C SER A 115 -14.33 -46.14 0.12
N GLU A 116 -13.74 -45.14 0.76
CA GLU A 116 -14.52 -44.12 1.47
C GLU A 116 -15.35 -43.32 0.46
N ILE A 117 -16.63 -43.12 0.82
CA ILE A 117 -17.54 -42.26 0.06
C ILE A 117 -17.52 -40.90 0.74
N SER A 118 -17.23 -39.85 0.00
CA SER A 118 -17.21 -38.52 0.54
C SER A 118 -17.76 -37.49 -0.46
N TRP A 119 -18.32 -36.43 0.10
CA TRP A 119 -18.61 -35.24 -0.68
C TRP A 119 -17.31 -34.47 -0.96
N GLU A 120 -17.25 -33.82 -2.11
CA GLU A 120 -16.19 -32.88 -2.45
C GLU A 120 -15.99 -31.81 -1.34
N TYR A 121 -17.04 -31.44 -0.65
CA TYR A 121 -17.05 -30.37 0.36
C TYR A 121 -16.93 -30.84 1.82
N GLY A 122 -16.54 -32.09 2.06
CA GLY A 122 -16.30 -32.63 3.39
C GLY A 122 -17.52 -33.32 4.04
N PHE A 123 -17.44 -33.52 5.36
CA PHE A 123 -18.44 -34.26 6.11
C PHE A 123 -19.70 -33.42 6.41
N VAL A 124 -20.90 -33.92 6.08
CA VAL A 124 -22.20 -33.23 6.21
C VAL A 124 -22.21 -31.85 5.64
N PRO A 125 -21.88 -31.68 4.33
CA PRO A 125 -21.76 -30.37 3.72
C PRO A 125 -23.10 -29.68 3.60
N TRP A 126 -23.04 -28.35 3.52
CA TRP A 126 -24.11 -27.55 3.00
C TRP A 126 -23.99 -27.48 1.48
N LEU A 127 -25.03 -27.93 0.78
CA LEU A 127 -25.14 -27.83 -0.68
C LEU A 127 -26.05 -26.64 -1.00
N HIS A 128 -25.68 -25.91 -2.02
CA HIS A 128 -26.35 -24.65 -2.38
C HIS A 128 -26.85 -24.69 -3.83
N PRO A 129 -27.86 -23.87 -4.17
CA PRO A 129 -28.36 -23.82 -5.53
C PRO A 129 -27.27 -23.47 -6.53
N GLY A 130 -27.21 -24.20 -7.66
CA GLY A 130 -26.35 -23.93 -8.80
C GLY A 130 -24.85 -24.11 -8.55
N GLU A 131 -24.47 -24.72 -7.44
CA GLU A 131 -23.13 -25.27 -7.29
C GLU A 131 -23.08 -26.63 -7.99
N GLU A 132 -22.08 -26.82 -8.84
CA GLU A 132 -21.79 -28.15 -9.39
C GLU A 132 -21.19 -29.01 -8.28
N ILE A 133 -21.83 -30.13 -8.06
CA ILE A 133 -21.50 -31.09 -7.01
C ILE A 133 -21.00 -32.35 -7.69
N THR A 134 -19.80 -32.77 -7.36
CA THR A 134 -19.24 -34.06 -7.80
C THR A 134 -19.36 -35.06 -6.69
N LEU A 135 -19.95 -36.22 -6.98
CA LEU A 135 -20.06 -37.32 -6.09
C LEU A 135 -19.53 -38.58 -6.76
N SER A 136 -18.60 -39.27 -6.11
CA SER A 136 -18.05 -40.54 -6.56
C SER A 136 -18.43 -41.62 -5.57
N ILE A 137 -19.18 -42.62 -6.01
CA ILE A 137 -19.67 -43.69 -5.20
C ILE A 137 -18.97 -45.00 -5.62
N PRO A 138 -18.13 -45.58 -4.80
CA PRO A 138 -17.50 -46.85 -5.10
C PRO A 138 -18.55 -47.96 -5.15
N VAL A 139 -18.53 -48.74 -6.20
CA VAL A 139 -19.41 -49.87 -6.42
C VAL A 139 -18.60 -51.14 -6.61
N TRP A 140 -19.16 -52.23 -6.24
CA TRP A 140 -18.56 -53.54 -6.39
C TRP A 140 -19.60 -54.52 -6.89
N ASP A 141 -19.22 -55.34 -7.83
CA ASP A 141 -20.03 -56.43 -8.27
C ASP A 141 -19.17 -57.67 -8.51
N LYS A 142 -19.62 -58.80 -8.02
CA LYS A 142 -18.90 -60.05 -8.12
C LYS A 142 -18.68 -60.50 -9.57
N ASN A 143 -19.58 -60.16 -10.46
CA ASN A 143 -19.54 -60.47 -11.87
C ASN A 143 -18.87 -59.38 -12.72
N GLY A 144 -18.38 -58.32 -12.05
CA GLY A 144 -17.77 -57.12 -12.64
C GLY A 144 -18.74 -55.96 -12.69
N VAL A 145 -18.22 -54.75 -12.60
CA VAL A 145 -19.05 -53.52 -12.62
C VAL A 145 -19.86 -53.37 -13.89
N THR A 146 -19.49 -54.10 -14.95
CA THR A 146 -20.29 -54.17 -16.20
C THR A 146 -21.63 -54.90 -16.01
N ASP A 147 -21.80 -55.65 -14.95
CA ASP A 147 -23.07 -56.35 -14.64
C ASP A 147 -24.11 -55.40 -14.01
N ILE A 148 -23.67 -54.29 -13.42
CA ILE A 148 -24.56 -53.27 -12.88
C ILE A 148 -25.25 -52.54 -14.02
N THR A 149 -26.57 -52.69 -14.16
CA THR A 149 -27.38 -52.14 -15.23
C THR A 149 -28.08 -50.84 -14.88
N ASP A 150 -28.50 -50.72 -13.63
CA ASP A 150 -29.27 -49.57 -13.17
C ASP A 150 -28.80 -49.08 -11.79
N ILE A 151 -28.76 -47.79 -11.64
CA ILE A 151 -28.49 -47.11 -10.37
C ILE A 151 -29.60 -46.10 -10.10
N GLU A 152 -30.22 -46.21 -8.94
CA GLU A 152 -31.15 -45.23 -8.42
C GLU A 152 -30.49 -44.58 -7.20
N LEU A 153 -30.16 -43.28 -7.26
CA LEU A 153 -29.63 -42.52 -6.13
C LEU A 153 -30.69 -41.52 -5.67
N ASP A 154 -31.34 -41.81 -4.56
CA ASP A 154 -32.24 -40.88 -3.87
C ASP A 154 -31.43 -40.00 -2.94
N LEU A 155 -31.35 -38.70 -3.22
CA LEU A 155 -30.57 -37.75 -2.42
C LEU A 155 -31.21 -37.39 -1.09
N SER A 156 -32.50 -37.71 -0.87
CA SER A 156 -33.27 -37.23 0.27
C SER A 156 -34.35 -38.21 0.71
N VAL A 157 -33.93 -39.37 1.22
CA VAL A 157 -34.86 -40.39 1.75
C VAL A 157 -35.76 -39.80 2.85
N ASN A 158 -37.04 -40.14 2.82
CA ASN A 158 -38.08 -39.71 3.74
C ASN A 158 -38.52 -38.23 3.60
N GLN A 159 -38.17 -37.55 2.55
CA GLN A 159 -38.77 -36.26 2.22
C GLN A 159 -39.92 -36.45 1.24
N PRO A 160 -40.96 -35.60 1.29
CA PRO A 160 -42.13 -35.75 0.40
C PRO A 160 -41.80 -35.59 -1.09
N ASP A 161 -40.73 -34.93 -1.41
CA ASP A 161 -40.24 -34.71 -2.78
C ASP A 161 -38.91 -35.47 -2.98
N SER A 162 -39.03 -36.79 -3.22
CA SER A 162 -37.86 -37.63 -3.52
C SER A 162 -37.11 -37.11 -4.73
N SER A 163 -35.81 -36.83 -4.53
CA SER A 163 -34.92 -36.34 -5.58
C SER A 163 -34.01 -37.46 -6.06
N ILE A 164 -34.56 -38.27 -6.99
CA ILE A 164 -33.89 -39.48 -7.45
C ILE A 164 -33.16 -39.19 -8.76
N ILE A 165 -31.91 -39.64 -8.79
CA ILE A 165 -31.09 -39.71 -9.99
C ILE A 165 -31.13 -41.16 -10.46
N TYR A 166 -31.54 -41.32 -11.71
CA TYR A 166 -31.57 -42.60 -12.41
C TYR A 166 -30.46 -42.68 -13.43
N TRP A 167 -29.63 -43.70 -13.32
CA TRP A 167 -28.69 -44.06 -14.38
C TRP A 167 -29.03 -45.43 -14.94
N ASN A 168 -28.89 -45.53 -16.23
CA ASN A 168 -29.09 -46.81 -16.91
C ASN A 168 -27.95 -47.07 -17.87
N ARG A 169 -27.30 -48.21 -17.75
CA ARG A 169 -26.13 -48.56 -18.55
C ARG A 169 -26.42 -48.60 -20.06
N GLN A 170 -27.56 -49.21 -20.45
CA GLN A 170 -27.86 -49.35 -21.87
C GLN A 170 -28.05 -48.02 -22.58
N ALA A 171 -28.61 -47.06 -21.88
CA ALA A 171 -28.79 -45.71 -22.38
C ALA A 171 -27.55 -44.84 -22.20
N ASP A 172 -26.68 -45.23 -21.27
CA ASP A 172 -25.51 -44.44 -20.81
C ASP A 172 -25.86 -42.99 -20.48
N THR A 173 -26.98 -42.81 -19.81
CA THR A 173 -27.52 -41.50 -19.48
C THR A 173 -28.11 -41.49 -18.08
N CYS A 174 -28.07 -40.31 -17.49
CA CYS A 174 -28.80 -40.06 -16.26
C CYS A 174 -30.02 -39.17 -16.47
N SER A 175 -31.02 -39.40 -15.66
CA SER A 175 -32.20 -38.56 -15.54
C SER A 175 -32.56 -38.26 -14.10
N SER A 176 -33.30 -37.20 -13.89
CA SER A 176 -33.74 -36.77 -12.57
C SER A 176 -35.28 -36.93 -12.45
N SER A 177 -35.74 -37.28 -11.24
CA SER A 177 -37.17 -37.33 -10.92
C SER A 177 -37.79 -35.93 -10.76
N THR A 178 -37.00 -34.90 -10.58
CA THR A 178 -37.47 -33.53 -10.28
C THR A 178 -36.81 -32.47 -11.18
N LEU A 179 -37.53 -31.36 -11.40
CA LEU A 179 -37.02 -30.22 -12.17
C LEU A 179 -35.99 -29.38 -11.38
N TYR A 180 -35.89 -29.59 -10.07
CA TYR A 180 -34.98 -28.87 -9.18
C TYR A 180 -33.60 -29.50 -9.10
N LEU A 181 -33.37 -30.62 -9.80
CA LEU A 181 -32.10 -31.31 -9.87
C LEU A 181 -31.67 -31.39 -11.34
N GLN A 182 -30.57 -30.73 -11.64
CA GLN A 182 -29.95 -30.78 -12.97
C GLN A 182 -28.75 -31.71 -12.94
N ILE A 183 -28.69 -32.65 -13.85
CA ILE A 183 -27.55 -33.55 -13.99
C ILE A 183 -26.69 -33.05 -15.13
N ASN A 184 -25.40 -32.86 -14.86
CA ASN A 184 -24.41 -32.36 -15.81
C ASN A 184 -23.66 -33.51 -16.48
N SER A 185 -23.28 -34.52 -15.72
CA SER A 185 -22.71 -35.77 -16.25
C SER A 185 -22.91 -36.92 -15.26
N CYS A 186 -22.85 -38.14 -15.78
CA CYS A 186 -22.75 -39.34 -14.99
C CYS A 186 -22.09 -40.45 -15.80
N GLU A 187 -21.24 -41.22 -15.14
CA GLU A 187 -20.54 -42.32 -15.79
C GLU A 187 -20.11 -43.38 -14.74
N MET A 188 -19.99 -44.62 -15.25
CA MET A 188 -19.43 -45.72 -14.52
C MET A 188 -17.95 -45.87 -14.92
N ILE A 189 -17.04 -45.63 -14.01
CA ILE A 189 -15.60 -45.75 -14.22
C ILE A 189 -15.12 -47.05 -13.58
N GLY A 190 -14.55 -47.93 -14.39
CA GLY A 190 -13.92 -49.14 -13.88
C GLY A 190 -12.53 -48.86 -13.30
N ASP A 191 -12.03 -49.79 -12.47
CA ASP A 191 -10.71 -49.68 -11.89
C ASP A 191 -9.64 -49.63 -12.99
N SER A 192 -8.60 -48.78 -12.80
CA SER A 192 -7.60 -48.42 -13.78
C SER A 192 -6.84 -49.58 -14.41
N ASP A 193 -6.70 -50.69 -13.66
CA ASP A 193 -5.89 -51.84 -14.09
C ASP A 193 -6.65 -52.86 -14.98
N SER A 194 -7.98 -52.91 -14.83
CA SER A 194 -8.82 -53.89 -15.51
C SER A 194 -9.99 -53.27 -16.25
N GLY A 195 -10.13 -51.95 -16.22
CA GLY A 195 -11.18 -51.19 -16.85
C GLY A 195 -12.58 -51.65 -16.35
N LEU A 196 -13.55 -51.65 -17.26
CA LEU A 196 -14.94 -52.00 -16.93
C LEU A 196 -15.13 -53.51 -16.57
N PHE A 197 -14.13 -54.35 -16.73
CA PHE A 197 -14.16 -55.75 -16.36
C PHE A 197 -13.72 -56.02 -14.92
N ALA A 198 -13.32 -54.97 -14.20
CA ALA A 198 -12.99 -55.05 -12.78
C ALA A 198 -14.25 -55.31 -11.98
N ASN A 199 -14.08 -55.96 -10.79
CA ASN A 199 -15.15 -56.15 -9.84
C ASN A 199 -15.51 -54.87 -9.09
N SER A 200 -14.59 -53.93 -9.07
CA SER A 200 -14.76 -52.61 -8.43
C SER A 200 -14.70 -51.49 -9.45
N GLY A 201 -15.39 -50.41 -9.16
CA GLY A 201 -15.41 -49.19 -9.95
C GLY A 201 -16.04 -48.05 -9.17
N ASN A 202 -16.13 -46.91 -9.80
CA ASN A 202 -16.79 -45.76 -9.22
C ASN A 202 -17.92 -45.28 -10.13
N PHE A 203 -19.06 -45.02 -9.55
CA PHE A 203 -20.13 -44.29 -10.20
C PHE A 203 -19.91 -42.81 -9.90
N GLU A 204 -19.45 -42.07 -10.91
CA GLU A 204 -19.27 -40.63 -10.82
C GLU A 204 -20.48 -39.88 -11.36
N ILE A 205 -20.94 -38.90 -10.59
CA ILE A 205 -22.03 -38.05 -10.98
C ILE A 205 -21.72 -36.59 -10.66
N LYS A 206 -22.03 -35.69 -11.64
CA LYS A 206 -22.00 -34.25 -11.45
C LYS A 206 -23.39 -33.68 -11.63
N PHE A 207 -23.85 -32.96 -10.64
CA PHE A 207 -25.18 -32.39 -10.62
C PHE A 207 -25.24 -31.06 -9.91
N GLU A 208 -26.32 -30.33 -10.12
CA GLU A 208 -26.63 -29.06 -9.49
C GLU A 208 -28.02 -29.10 -8.88
N LEU A 209 -28.16 -28.56 -7.66
CA LEU A 209 -29.46 -28.24 -7.10
C LEU A 209 -29.92 -26.88 -7.59
N LYS A 210 -31.18 -26.75 -7.99
CA LYS A 210 -31.75 -25.47 -8.42
C LYS A 210 -32.47 -24.78 -7.26
N TRP A 211 -32.71 -23.50 -7.46
CA TRP A 211 -33.55 -22.72 -6.57
C TRP A 211 -34.92 -23.37 -6.40
N GLY A 212 -35.41 -23.37 -5.15
CA GLY A 212 -36.69 -23.98 -4.83
C GLY A 212 -36.65 -25.49 -4.62
N PHE A 213 -35.43 -26.08 -4.56
CA PHE A 213 -35.27 -27.53 -4.26
C PHE A 213 -35.94 -27.90 -2.94
N ASP A 214 -35.65 -27.18 -1.86
CA ASP A 214 -36.31 -27.31 -0.56
C ASP A 214 -36.09 -26.00 0.22
N PRO A 215 -37.16 -25.37 0.74
CA PRO A 215 -37.00 -24.15 1.55
C PRO A 215 -36.57 -24.44 3.01
N ASP A 216 -36.65 -25.70 3.48
CA ASP A 216 -36.22 -26.04 4.84
C ASP A 216 -34.74 -26.39 4.94
N ASP A 217 -33.96 -25.42 5.38
CA ASP A 217 -32.50 -25.53 5.52
C ASP A 217 -32.03 -26.29 6.77
N SER A 218 -32.94 -26.63 7.69
CA SER A 218 -32.59 -27.31 8.97
C SER A 218 -32.46 -28.81 8.84
N THR A 219 -33.06 -29.41 7.84
CA THR A 219 -33.17 -30.85 7.68
C THR A 219 -31.87 -31.50 7.22
N ILE A 220 -31.43 -32.52 7.98
CA ILE A 220 -30.34 -33.40 7.53
C ILE A 220 -30.94 -34.45 6.58
N ARG A 221 -30.37 -34.56 5.38
CA ARG A 221 -30.77 -35.51 4.35
C ARG A 221 -29.75 -36.62 4.28
N THR A 222 -30.25 -37.85 4.20
CA THR A 222 -29.43 -39.06 4.06
C THR A 222 -29.73 -39.65 2.68
N PRO A 223 -28.75 -39.76 1.77
CA PRO A 223 -28.99 -40.43 0.48
C PRO A 223 -29.17 -41.93 0.63
N LEU A 224 -29.89 -42.49 -0.32
CA LEU A 224 -30.09 -43.91 -0.48
C LEU A 224 -29.71 -44.33 -1.89
N ILE A 225 -28.91 -45.36 -2.04
CA ILE A 225 -28.57 -45.92 -3.33
C ILE A 225 -29.16 -47.28 -3.53
N ARG A 226 -29.72 -47.54 -4.70
CA ARG A 226 -30.13 -48.87 -5.12
C ARG A 226 -29.33 -49.22 -6.37
N LEU A 227 -28.60 -50.33 -6.28
CA LEU A 227 -27.83 -50.93 -7.36
C LEU A 227 -28.57 -52.12 -7.92
N THR A 228 -28.70 -52.28 -9.22
CA THR A 228 -29.37 -53.43 -9.84
C THR A 228 -28.48 -54.00 -10.93
N ASP A 229 -28.32 -55.32 -10.95
CA ASP A 229 -27.56 -56.06 -11.95
C ASP A 229 -28.40 -56.51 -13.16
N LEU A 230 -27.71 -57.15 -14.08
CA LEU A 230 -28.31 -57.67 -15.33
C LEU A 230 -29.38 -58.74 -15.05
N ASN A 231 -29.26 -59.50 -13.96
CA ASN A 231 -30.19 -60.53 -13.54
C ASN A 231 -31.33 -60.01 -12.65
N ARG A 232 -31.40 -58.67 -12.45
CA ARG A 232 -32.38 -57.95 -11.64
C ARG A 232 -32.23 -58.21 -10.13
N GLN A 233 -31.07 -58.68 -9.70
CA GLN A 233 -30.79 -58.65 -8.27
C GLN A 233 -30.45 -57.23 -7.86
N SER A 234 -30.89 -56.81 -6.72
CA SER A 234 -30.69 -55.44 -6.29
C SER A 234 -30.34 -55.36 -4.80
N THR A 235 -29.48 -54.40 -4.51
CA THR A 235 -29.12 -54.01 -3.15
C THR A 235 -29.51 -52.57 -2.93
N THR A 236 -30.12 -52.30 -1.79
CA THR A 236 -30.48 -50.93 -1.38
C THR A 236 -29.74 -50.58 -0.13
N ILE A 237 -29.00 -49.45 -0.13
CA ILE A 237 -28.10 -49.07 0.97
C ILE A 237 -28.33 -47.62 1.31
N GLU A 238 -28.50 -47.32 2.57
CA GLU A 238 -28.54 -45.96 3.10
C GLU A 238 -27.12 -45.44 3.30
N LEU A 239 -26.81 -44.31 2.68
CA LEU A 239 -25.48 -43.74 2.68
C LEU A 239 -25.32 -42.74 3.85
N LYS A 240 -25.22 -43.27 5.08
CA LYS A 240 -25.16 -42.46 6.32
C LYS A 240 -23.96 -41.53 6.39
N ASP A 241 -22.87 -41.86 5.75
CA ASP A 241 -21.66 -41.05 5.71
C ASP A 241 -21.76 -39.89 4.73
N LEU A 242 -22.77 -39.90 3.84
CA LEU A 242 -23.10 -38.84 2.91
C LEU A 242 -24.26 -37.97 3.37
N ASN A 243 -24.47 -37.81 4.64
CA ASN A 243 -25.43 -36.82 5.13
C ASN A 243 -25.09 -35.41 4.63
N TRP A 244 -26.12 -34.65 4.28
CA TRP A 244 -25.96 -33.30 3.75
C TRP A 244 -27.13 -32.39 4.15
N ARG A 245 -26.96 -31.08 3.89
CA ARG A 245 -28.00 -30.08 4.16
C ARG A 245 -28.11 -29.15 2.95
N TYR A 246 -29.25 -28.49 2.85
CA TYR A 246 -29.49 -27.50 1.80
C TYR A 246 -29.69 -26.12 2.40
N SER A 247 -29.15 -25.06 1.75
CA SER A 247 -29.45 -23.69 2.12
C SER A 247 -29.32 -22.76 0.90
N GLY A 248 -30.33 -21.88 0.76
CA GLY A 248 -30.31 -20.77 -0.20
C GLY A 248 -30.00 -19.42 0.46
N GLU A 249 -29.58 -19.40 1.74
CA GLU A 249 -29.23 -18.19 2.45
C GLU A 249 -27.86 -17.67 2.04
N MET A 250 -27.82 -16.40 1.68
CA MET A 250 -26.63 -15.67 1.27
C MET A 250 -26.34 -14.51 2.20
N GLU A 251 -25.11 -14.09 2.26
CA GLU A 251 -24.69 -12.86 2.93
C GLU A 251 -23.71 -12.09 2.07
N ILE A 252 -23.63 -10.79 2.29
CA ILE A 252 -22.66 -9.96 1.61
C ILE A 252 -21.28 -10.19 2.24
N ASN A 253 -20.32 -10.53 1.41
CA ASN A 253 -18.94 -10.63 1.83
C ASN A 253 -18.37 -9.24 2.08
N LYS A 254 -18.29 -8.85 3.36
CA LYS A 254 -17.83 -7.52 3.78
C LYS A 254 -16.40 -7.21 3.31
N ASP A 255 -15.54 -8.21 3.29
CA ASP A 255 -14.13 -8.04 2.88
C ASP A 255 -13.97 -7.79 1.39
N SER A 256 -15.00 -8.09 0.59
CA SER A 256 -15.04 -7.86 -0.84
C SER A 256 -15.70 -6.54 -1.24
N LEU A 257 -16.28 -5.81 -0.30
CA LEU A 257 -16.97 -4.55 -0.60
C LEU A 257 -15.96 -3.46 -0.95
N HIS A 258 -16.13 -2.87 -2.12
CA HIS A 258 -15.35 -1.75 -2.60
C HIS A 258 -16.27 -0.60 -3.01
N TYR A 259 -15.85 0.60 -2.68
CA TYR A 259 -16.57 1.83 -3.00
C TYR A 259 -15.65 2.77 -3.78
N SER A 260 -16.20 3.47 -4.74
CA SER A 260 -15.52 4.54 -5.45
C SER A 260 -16.38 5.79 -5.39
N THR A 261 -15.87 6.82 -4.75
CA THR A 261 -16.51 8.13 -4.57
C THR A 261 -15.47 9.22 -4.83
N SER A 262 -15.90 10.48 -4.92
CA SER A 262 -14.96 11.61 -4.99
C SER A 262 -14.36 11.98 -3.63
N GLY A 263 -15.00 11.53 -2.54
CA GLY A 263 -14.52 11.72 -1.16
C GLY A 263 -13.55 10.62 -0.72
N ASN A 264 -12.95 10.80 0.45
CA ASN A 264 -12.11 9.78 1.07
C ASN A 264 -12.97 8.71 1.77
N ILE A 265 -12.40 7.51 1.89
CA ILE A 265 -13.00 6.42 2.65
C ILE A 265 -12.35 6.37 4.02
N ASP A 266 -13.17 6.45 5.06
CA ASP A 266 -12.76 6.22 6.43
C ASP A 266 -13.44 4.95 6.95
N SER A 267 -12.67 3.93 7.30
CA SER A 267 -13.18 2.64 7.79
C SER A 267 -13.93 2.75 9.12
N THR A 268 -13.73 3.82 9.87
CA THR A 268 -14.40 4.04 11.18
C THR A 268 -15.65 4.89 11.08
N THR A 269 -15.71 5.82 10.14
CA THR A 269 -16.79 6.80 9.97
C THR A 269 -17.62 6.60 8.72
N GLY A 270 -17.20 5.74 7.82
CA GLY A 270 -17.87 5.48 6.55
C GLY A 270 -17.26 6.27 5.39
N SER A 271 -17.97 6.36 4.29
CA SER A 271 -17.55 7.07 3.08
C SER A 271 -18.22 8.42 2.96
N TRP A 272 -17.44 9.44 2.66
CA TRP A 272 -17.91 10.81 2.44
C TRP A 272 -18.21 11.02 0.97
N VAL A 273 -19.35 11.62 0.66
CA VAL A 273 -19.79 11.89 -0.71
C VAL A 273 -20.50 13.22 -0.83
N LYS A 274 -20.43 13.82 -2.01
CA LYS A 274 -21.26 14.99 -2.32
C LYS A 274 -22.71 14.59 -2.55
N SER A 275 -23.62 15.53 -2.37
CA SER A 275 -25.01 15.32 -2.76
C SER A 275 -25.11 15.11 -4.28
N ARG A 276 -25.94 14.13 -4.70
CA ARG A 276 -26.16 13.74 -6.11
C ARG A 276 -24.90 13.25 -6.83
N GLU A 277 -23.93 12.78 -6.10
CA GLU A 277 -22.74 12.16 -6.65
C GLU A 277 -23.00 10.71 -7.03
N GLU A 278 -22.37 10.25 -8.10
CA GLU A 278 -22.40 8.86 -8.49
C GLU A 278 -21.40 8.06 -7.63
N ILE A 279 -21.90 7.02 -7.00
CA ILE A 279 -21.15 6.10 -6.16
C ILE A 279 -21.10 4.76 -6.89
N THR A 280 -19.91 4.26 -7.17
CA THR A 280 -19.73 2.90 -7.67
C THR A 280 -19.49 1.96 -6.50
N ILE A 281 -20.23 0.85 -6.48
CA ILE A 281 -20.18 -0.16 -5.42
C ILE A 281 -19.98 -1.51 -6.07
N SER A 282 -19.00 -2.26 -5.57
CA SER A 282 -18.72 -3.63 -6.02
C SER A 282 -18.52 -4.55 -4.83
N GLY A 283 -18.75 -5.83 -5.05
CA GLY A 283 -18.60 -6.81 -4.00
C GLY A 283 -18.98 -8.21 -4.45
N SER A 284 -19.07 -9.14 -3.50
CA SER A 284 -19.46 -10.52 -3.73
C SER A 284 -20.42 -11.00 -2.64
N LEU A 285 -21.12 -12.08 -2.93
CA LEU A 285 -21.96 -12.79 -1.98
C LEU A 285 -21.32 -14.13 -1.60
N ASN A 286 -21.48 -14.52 -0.34
CA ASN A 286 -21.12 -15.83 0.13
C ASN A 286 -22.39 -16.56 0.63
N TRP A 287 -22.38 -17.88 0.56
CA TRP A 287 -23.36 -18.70 1.23
C TRP A 287 -23.14 -18.65 2.75
N VAL A 288 -24.17 -18.31 3.52
CA VAL A 288 -24.06 -18.13 4.98
C VAL A 288 -23.48 -19.36 5.66
N LYS A 289 -23.94 -20.55 5.27
CA LYS A 289 -23.64 -21.81 6.00
C LYS A 289 -22.27 -22.41 5.64
N SER A 290 -21.77 -22.15 4.42
CA SER A 290 -20.51 -22.73 3.95
C SER A 290 -19.39 -21.71 3.75
N GLN A 291 -19.71 -20.43 3.72
CA GLN A 291 -18.81 -19.33 3.41
C GLN A 291 -18.22 -19.40 1.98
N ARG A 292 -18.73 -20.32 1.16
CA ARG A 292 -18.35 -20.40 -0.26
C ARG A 292 -18.98 -19.26 -1.04
N LYS A 293 -18.31 -18.84 -2.08
CA LYS A 293 -18.75 -17.76 -2.96
C LYS A 293 -19.97 -18.17 -3.78
N VAL A 294 -20.97 -17.31 -3.85
CA VAL A 294 -22.12 -17.50 -4.73
C VAL A 294 -21.69 -17.24 -6.19
N LEU A 295 -21.99 -18.16 -7.09
CA LEU A 295 -21.66 -18.03 -8.50
C LEU A 295 -22.89 -17.83 -9.40
N GLN A 296 -24.09 -17.87 -8.80
CA GLN A 296 -25.36 -17.70 -9.50
C GLN A 296 -25.56 -16.29 -10.02
N ASN A 297 -26.25 -16.19 -11.16
CA ASN A 297 -26.68 -14.89 -11.67
C ASN A 297 -27.93 -14.43 -10.89
N LEU A 298 -27.84 -13.25 -10.31
CA LEU A 298 -28.89 -12.65 -9.48
C LEU A 298 -29.06 -11.16 -9.85
N GLU A 299 -30.22 -10.61 -9.58
CA GLU A 299 -30.45 -9.17 -9.63
C GLU A 299 -30.45 -8.60 -8.22
N LEU A 300 -29.62 -7.59 -7.98
CA LEU A 300 -29.53 -6.92 -6.70
C LEU A 300 -30.15 -5.51 -6.80
N LEU A 301 -30.75 -5.09 -5.70
CA LEU A 301 -31.23 -3.75 -5.47
C LEU A 301 -30.39 -3.10 -4.38
N ILE A 302 -29.63 -2.09 -4.75
CA ILE A 302 -28.87 -1.27 -3.81
C ILE A 302 -29.73 -0.07 -3.43
N THR A 303 -29.87 0.19 -2.13
CA THR A 303 -30.66 1.31 -1.61
C THR A 303 -29.79 2.23 -0.76
N LEU A 304 -29.88 3.53 -1.01
CA LEU A 304 -29.19 4.58 -0.25
C LEU A 304 -30.17 5.73 0.01
N GLY A 305 -30.72 5.77 1.19
CA GLY A 305 -31.81 6.68 1.52
C GLY A 305 -33.07 6.37 0.71
N LEU A 306 -33.50 7.30 -0.16
CA LEU A 306 -34.64 7.10 -1.07
C LEU A 306 -34.19 6.67 -2.49
N ASN A 307 -32.90 6.69 -2.77
CA ASN A 307 -32.36 6.34 -4.07
C ASN A 307 -32.13 4.83 -4.18
N GLN A 308 -32.35 4.30 -5.37
CA GLN A 308 -32.19 2.87 -5.66
C GLN A 308 -31.39 2.69 -6.95
N GLY A 309 -30.48 1.72 -6.91
CA GLY A 309 -29.70 1.26 -8.06
C GLY A 309 -29.92 -0.23 -8.30
N LEU A 310 -30.11 -0.61 -9.56
CA LEU A 310 -30.18 -2.00 -9.96
C LEU A 310 -28.82 -2.48 -10.41
N VAL A 311 -28.45 -3.66 -9.97
CA VAL A 311 -27.13 -4.23 -10.25
C VAL A 311 -27.24 -5.73 -10.55
N ASP A 312 -26.62 -6.15 -11.61
CA ASP A 312 -26.51 -7.56 -11.95
C ASP A 312 -25.37 -8.20 -11.16
N TYR A 313 -25.67 -9.30 -10.50
CA TYR A 313 -24.67 -10.17 -9.90
C TYR A 313 -24.36 -11.31 -10.87
N SER A 314 -23.15 -11.38 -11.37
CA SER A 314 -22.73 -12.41 -12.30
C SER A 314 -21.24 -12.74 -12.16
N GLY A 315 -20.87 -14.00 -12.44
CA GLY A 315 -19.49 -14.45 -12.26
C GLY A 315 -18.96 -14.33 -10.82
N GLY A 316 -19.88 -14.30 -9.85
CA GLY A 316 -19.55 -14.22 -8.44
C GLY A 316 -19.27 -12.81 -7.92
N ILE A 317 -19.52 -11.77 -8.68
CA ILE A 317 -19.34 -10.37 -8.30
C ILE A 317 -20.51 -9.52 -8.78
N PHE A 318 -20.73 -8.42 -8.09
CA PHE A 318 -21.56 -7.31 -8.58
C PHE A 318 -20.72 -6.05 -8.70
N ASN A 319 -21.10 -5.21 -9.64
CA ASN A 319 -20.54 -3.88 -9.81
C ASN A 319 -21.65 -2.97 -10.36
N GLY A 320 -21.98 -1.93 -9.63
CA GLY A 320 -23.06 -1.03 -10.02
C GLY A 320 -22.88 0.35 -9.45
N THR A 321 -23.74 1.27 -9.92
CA THR A 321 -23.72 2.65 -9.51
C THR A 321 -25.03 3.06 -8.85
N ILE A 322 -24.94 3.94 -7.87
CA ILE A 322 -26.07 4.59 -7.21
C ILE A 322 -25.75 6.07 -7.04
N ILE A 323 -26.78 6.91 -7.14
CA ILE A 323 -26.65 8.34 -6.89
C ILE A 323 -26.87 8.61 -5.40
N SER A 324 -25.98 9.38 -4.77
CA SER A 324 -26.14 9.81 -3.39
C SER A 324 -27.41 10.68 -3.20
N PRO A 325 -28.01 10.68 -2.00
CA PRO A 325 -29.13 11.54 -1.68
C PRO A 325 -28.83 13.03 -1.92
N ALA A 326 -29.90 13.78 -2.22
CA ALA A 326 -29.78 15.22 -2.44
C ALA A 326 -29.62 16.03 -1.15
N THR A 327 -30.05 15.46 -0.03
CA THR A 327 -30.00 16.12 1.29
C THR A 327 -28.78 15.65 2.06
N PRO A 328 -28.05 16.55 2.73
CA PRO A 328 -26.98 16.14 3.65
C PRO A 328 -27.46 15.23 4.77
N GLY A 329 -26.62 14.32 5.21
CA GLY A 329 -26.94 13.39 6.30
C GLY A 329 -26.23 12.05 6.18
N ASN A 330 -26.46 11.19 7.18
CA ASN A 330 -25.87 9.85 7.25
C ASN A 330 -26.86 8.82 6.71
N TYR A 331 -26.47 8.09 5.69
CA TYR A 331 -27.31 7.10 5.01
C TYR A 331 -26.65 5.73 5.03
N PRO A 332 -27.31 4.73 5.65
CA PRO A 332 -26.85 3.35 5.53
C PRO A 332 -27.06 2.87 4.09
N ILE A 333 -26.16 2.01 3.63
CA ILE A 333 -26.38 1.25 2.41
C ILE A 333 -27.10 -0.05 2.77
N ASP A 334 -28.06 -0.40 1.95
CA ASP A 334 -28.77 -1.66 2.00
C ASP A 334 -28.69 -2.35 0.63
N ILE A 335 -28.46 -3.67 0.63
CA ILE A 335 -28.34 -4.49 -0.58
C ILE A 335 -29.26 -5.69 -0.41
N ALA A 336 -30.27 -5.76 -1.25
CA ALA A 336 -31.27 -6.82 -1.24
C ALA A 336 -31.39 -7.51 -2.62
N LEU A 337 -32.02 -8.66 -2.65
CA LEU A 337 -32.38 -9.32 -3.92
C LEU A 337 -33.57 -8.60 -4.55
N ARG A 338 -33.45 -8.31 -5.84
CA ARG A 338 -34.61 -7.96 -6.66
C ARG A 338 -35.16 -9.25 -7.29
N ASN A 339 -36.46 -9.49 -7.18
CA ASN A 339 -37.10 -10.68 -7.70
C ASN A 339 -36.40 -11.98 -7.22
N PRO A 340 -36.32 -12.22 -5.90
CA PRO A 340 -35.58 -13.36 -5.38
C PRO A 340 -36.14 -14.67 -5.95
N PRO A 341 -35.29 -15.58 -6.42
CA PRO A 341 -35.71 -16.96 -6.68
C PRO A 341 -36.34 -17.60 -5.44
N ASN A 342 -37.19 -18.58 -5.62
CA ASN A 342 -37.82 -19.26 -4.49
C ASN A 342 -36.78 -19.85 -3.54
N GLY A 343 -36.82 -19.46 -2.27
CA GLY A 343 -35.84 -19.90 -1.25
C GLY A 343 -34.53 -19.11 -1.21
N ALA A 344 -34.36 -18.12 -2.09
CA ALA A 344 -33.21 -17.22 -2.03
C ALA A 344 -33.44 -16.07 -1.04
N THR A 345 -32.49 -15.89 -0.12
CA THR A 345 -32.52 -14.78 0.84
C THR A 345 -31.13 -14.22 1.04
N ILE A 346 -31.03 -12.91 1.17
CA ILE A 346 -29.83 -12.28 1.74
C ILE A 346 -30.12 -12.02 3.21
N VAL A 347 -29.29 -12.57 4.10
CA VAL A 347 -29.40 -12.32 5.53
C VAL A 347 -28.93 -10.91 5.83
N GLU A 348 -29.82 -10.12 6.39
CA GLU A 348 -29.49 -8.77 6.81
C GLU A 348 -28.42 -8.80 7.91
N PRO A 349 -27.33 -8.05 7.77
CA PRO A 349 -26.34 -7.93 8.82
C PRO A 349 -26.96 -7.24 10.05
N ASN A 350 -26.51 -7.59 11.25
CA ASN A 350 -26.96 -6.98 12.51
C ASN A 350 -26.69 -5.46 12.61
N SER A 351 -25.87 -4.91 11.71
CA SER A 351 -25.55 -3.50 11.57
C SER A 351 -25.43 -3.16 10.09
N PRO A 352 -25.68 -1.93 9.67
CA PRO A 352 -25.47 -1.51 8.29
C PRO A 352 -24.09 -1.93 7.78
N LEU A 353 -24.04 -2.36 6.52
CA LEU A 353 -22.79 -2.78 5.89
C LEU A 353 -21.80 -1.63 5.84
N PHE A 354 -22.32 -0.44 5.52
CA PHE A 354 -21.53 0.76 5.36
C PHE A 354 -22.44 1.99 5.50
N TRP A 355 -21.86 3.12 5.88
CA TRP A 355 -22.54 4.40 5.95
C TRP A 355 -21.95 5.37 4.94
N PHE A 356 -22.79 6.07 4.20
CA PHE A 356 -22.40 7.22 3.40
C PHE A 356 -22.81 8.49 4.09
N ILE A 357 -21.87 9.38 4.26
CA ILE A 357 -22.08 10.70 4.83
C ILE A 357 -22.16 11.68 3.67
N VAL A 358 -23.38 12.14 3.38
CA VAL A 358 -23.61 13.10 2.29
C VAL A 358 -23.38 14.50 2.82
N ASP A 359 -22.46 15.21 2.19
CA ASP A 359 -22.13 16.59 2.51
C ASP A 359 -22.10 17.46 1.25
N ASN A 360 -22.63 18.67 1.34
CA ASN A 360 -22.64 19.66 0.27
C ASN A 360 -22.16 21.05 0.72
N GLU A 361 -21.62 21.15 1.92
CA GLU A 361 -21.08 22.38 2.47
C GLU A 361 -19.56 22.37 2.35
N SER A 362 -19.01 23.44 1.75
CA SER A 362 -17.56 23.58 1.65
C SER A 362 -16.97 24.09 2.95
N PRO A 363 -15.75 23.69 3.30
CA PRO A 363 -15.00 24.31 4.39
C PRO A 363 -14.90 25.81 4.23
N LEU A 364 -14.85 26.53 5.33
CA LEU A 364 -14.77 27.98 5.36
C LEU A 364 -13.47 28.44 6.03
N MET A 365 -12.72 29.28 5.34
CA MET A 365 -11.60 30.00 5.94
C MET A 365 -12.12 31.15 6.80
N LYS A 366 -11.82 31.13 8.11
CA LYS A 366 -12.27 32.15 9.07
C LYS A 366 -11.26 33.26 9.29
N SER A 367 -10.03 32.92 9.59
CA SER A 367 -8.98 33.89 9.91
C SER A 367 -7.58 33.38 9.67
N ILE A 368 -6.65 34.30 9.51
CA ILE A 368 -5.24 34.07 9.70
C ILE A 368 -4.89 34.64 11.07
N ASP A 369 -4.35 33.79 11.92
CA ASP A 369 -4.15 34.09 13.34
C ASP A 369 -2.72 34.55 13.62
N TYR A 370 -1.75 34.10 12.83
CA TYR A 370 -0.36 34.51 12.92
C TYR A 370 0.39 34.24 11.57
N PRO A 371 1.26 35.16 11.09
CA PRO A 371 1.29 36.58 11.48
C PRO A 371 -0.02 37.27 11.16
N LEU A 372 -0.40 38.29 11.92
CA LEU A 372 -1.63 39.02 11.61
C LEU A 372 -1.52 39.69 10.24
N PRO A 373 -2.62 39.70 9.45
CA PRO A 373 -2.63 40.38 8.15
C PRO A 373 -2.14 41.84 8.28
N ALA A 374 -1.34 42.28 7.32
CA ALA A 374 -0.68 43.60 7.28
C ALA A 374 0.44 43.80 8.35
N GLN A 375 0.81 42.80 9.11
CA GLN A 375 2.03 42.82 9.93
C GLN A 375 3.28 42.71 9.03
N THR A 376 4.37 43.33 9.45
CA THR A 376 5.67 43.15 8.79
C THR A 376 6.36 41.91 9.36
N ILE A 377 6.96 41.07 8.51
CA ILE A 377 7.71 39.89 8.91
C ILE A 377 9.21 40.23 8.88
N ASP A 378 9.87 40.11 10.03
CA ASP A 378 11.30 40.39 10.19
C ASP A 378 12.15 39.24 9.56
N GLU A 379 13.30 39.59 8.98
CA GLU A 379 14.22 38.61 8.38
C GLU A 379 14.65 37.49 9.36
N ALA A 380 14.65 37.75 10.67
CA ALA A 380 14.91 36.73 11.67
C ALA A 380 13.90 35.57 11.68
N GLU A 381 12.69 35.80 11.17
CA GLU A 381 11.63 34.79 11.07
C GLU A 381 11.65 34.04 9.71
N TRP A 382 12.46 34.48 8.75
CA TRP A 382 12.43 33.96 7.38
C TRP A 382 12.86 32.51 7.24
N ASP A 383 13.73 32.00 8.11
CA ASP A 383 14.19 30.60 8.07
C ASP A 383 13.08 29.60 8.42
N SER A 384 12.13 30.02 9.23
CA SER A 384 11.09 29.14 9.74
C SER A 384 9.83 29.95 10.08
N LEU A 385 9.26 30.58 9.06
CA LEU A 385 8.03 31.33 9.21
C LEU A 385 6.85 30.37 9.39
N GLU A 386 6.23 30.39 10.56
CA GLU A 386 5.01 29.66 10.83
C GLU A 386 3.79 30.54 10.54
N ILE A 387 2.84 30.00 9.78
CA ILE A 387 1.58 30.66 9.51
C ILE A 387 0.48 29.83 10.17
N LEU A 388 -0.26 30.46 11.07
CA LEU A 388 -1.42 29.89 11.75
C LEU A 388 -2.71 30.43 11.15
N LEU A 389 -3.66 29.53 10.96
CA LEU A 389 -4.97 29.86 10.39
C LEU A 389 -6.09 29.08 11.07
N THR A 390 -7.30 29.63 11.05
CA THR A 390 -8.50 28.98 11.56
C THR A 390 -9.47 28.71 10.43
N LEU A 391 -9.88 27.45 10.33
CA LEU A 391 -10.90 26.94 9.43
C LEU A 391 -12.18 26.58 10.21
N SER A 392 -13.28 26.48 9.50
CA SER A 392 -14.53 25.94 10.02
C SER A 392 -15.02 24.86 9.08
N GLU A 393 -15.40 23.74 9.65
CA GLU A 393 -15.92 22.59 8.91
C GLU A 393 -17.00 21.87 9.71
N ASN A 394 -18.14 21.59 9.09
CA ASN A 394 -19.25 20.94 9.78
C ASN A 394 -19.04 19.43 9.96
N ASN A 395 -18.29 18.82 9.04
CA ASN A 395 -18.02 17.39 9.06
C ASN A 395 -16.52 17.15 9.28
N PHE A 396 -15.78 16.70 8.25
CA PHE A 396 -14.36 16.39 8.38
C PHE A 396 -13.55 17.01 7.26
N LEU A 397 -12.48 17.73 7.60
CA LEU A 397 -11.47 18.19 6.64
C LEU A 397 -10.63 17.02 6.13
N ASP A 398 -10.37 16.99 4.84
CA ASP A 398 -9.34 16.14 4.27
C ASP A 398 -7.97 16.79 4.49
N GLN A 399 -7.28 16.37 5.55
CA GLN A 399 -5.96 16.89 5.90
C GLN A 399 -4.92 16.75 4.78
N SER A 400 -5.06 15.73 3.94
CA SER A 400 -4.13 15.49 2.83
C SER A 400 -4.29 16.49 1.68
N SER A 401 -5.45 17.11 1.57
CA SER A 401 -5.78 18.10 0.56
C SER A 401 -5.43 19.54 0.95
N LEU A 402 -5.24 19.80 2.28
CA LEU A 402 -5.02 21.14 2.79
C LEU A 402 -3.66 21.66 2.35
N ASN A 403 -3.66 22.70 1.55
CA ASN A 403 -2.45 23.25 0.97
C ASN A 403 -2.42 24.77 1.07
N MET A 404 -1.26 25.30 1.37
CA MET A 404 -0.93 26.72 1.29
C MET A 404 0.03 26.93 0.14
N ARG A 405 -0.39 27.70 -0.86
CA ARG A 405 0.48 28.23 -1.90
C ARG A 405 0.99 29.59 -1.44
N TRP A 406 2.23 29.88 -1.69
CA TRP A 406 2.84 31.16 -1.38
C TRP A 406 3.70 31.67 -2.53
N GLU A 407 3.77 32.99 -2.63
CA GLU A 407 4.60 33.68 -3.63
C GLU A 407 5.25 34.91 -2.98
N ILE A 408 6.49 35.20 -3.41
CA ILE A 408 7.23 36.40 -3.02
C ILE A 408 7.33 37.32 -4.23
N HIS A 409 6.94 38.56 -4.06
CA HIS A 409 6.91 39.57 -5.09
C HIS A 409 7.68 40.83 -4.66
N PRO A 410 8.16 41.64 -5.61
CA PRO A 410 8.58 43.00 -5.31
C PRO A 410 7.39 43.82 -4.78
N SER A 411 7.60 44.54 -3.69
CA SER A 411 6.54 45.36 -3.08
C SER A 411 6.18 46.56 -3.95
N GLY A 412 4.89 46.90 -3.96
CA GLY A 412 4.41 48.12 -4.65
C GLY A 412 4.05 47.96 -6.13
N PHE A 413 4.26 46.81 -6.73
CA PHE A 413 3.93 46.56 -8.16
C PHE A 413 2.54 45.99 -8.41
N GLY A 414 1.70 45.86 -7.39
CA GLY A 414 0.36 45.30 -7.49
C GLY A 414 0.32 43.82 -7.75
N PHE A 415 -0.89 43.26 -7.97
CA PHE A 415 -1.07 41.81 -8.10
C PHE A 415 -0.58 41.21 -9.43
N ALA A 416 -0.31 42.03 -10.43
CA ALA A 416 0.17 41.60 -11.75
C ALA A 416 1.69 41.43 -11.86
N SER A 417 2.44 41.67 -10.77
CA SER A 417 3.90 41.48 -10.80
C SER A 417 4.25 40.00 -10.87
N SER A 418 5.34 39.68 -11.61
CA SER A 418 5.87 38.31 -11.59
C SER A 418 6.48 37.98 -10.24
N SER A 419 6.26 36.74 -9.77
CA SER A 419 6.87 36.28 -8.53
C SER A 419 8.38 36.09 -8.69
N ILE A 420 9.12 36.45 -7.65
CA ILE A 420 10.55 36.19 -7.51
C ILE A 420 10.78 34.74 -7.11
N ALA A 421 9.94 34.26 -6.19
CA ALA A 421 9.93 32.89 -5.68
C ALA A 421 8.50 32.47 -5.39
N ASN A 422 8.26 31.17 -5.46
CA ASN A 422 6.98 30.58 -5.13
C ASN A 422 7.17 29.18 -4.53
N GLY A 423 6.16 28.71 -3.87
CA GLY A 423 6.14 27.35 -3.32
C GLY A 423 4.78 26.99 -2.76
N SER A 424 4.69 25.79 -2.24
CA SER A 424 3.52 25.30 -1.53
C SER A 424 3.93 24.42 -0.36
N GLY A 425 3.08 24.36 0.66
CA GLY A 425 3.26 23.53 1.83
C GLY A 425 1.94 22.94 2.29
N LEU A 426 1.97 21.73 2.84
CA LEU A 426 0.80 21.13 3.47
C LEU A 426 0.48 21.87 4.78
N ILE A 427 -0.79 22.08 5.04
CA ILE A 427 -1.26 22.63 6.30
C ILE A 427 -1.50 21.47 7.26
N SER A 428 -0.79 21.49 8.39
CA SER A 428 -0.95 20.52 9.48
C SER A 428 -1.97 21.03 10.48
N LEU A 429 -2.97 20.23 10.83
CA LEU A 429 -3.95 20.58 11.85
C LEU A 429 -3.33 20.45 13.25
N LEU A 430 -3.50 21.50 14.05
CA LEU A 430 -2.95 21.60 15.41
C LEU A 430 -3.98 21.15 16.44
N GLY A 431 -3.93 19.87 16.82
CA GLY A 431 -4.74 19.32 17.92
C GLY A 431 -6.25 19.31 17.66
N GLY A 432 -6.94 18.39 18.28
CA GLY A 432 -8.39 18.33 18.19
C GLY A 432 -8.93 17.50 17.02
N MET A 433 -10.23 17.62 16.80
CA MET A 433 -10.92 16.96 15.69
C MET A 433 -10.79 17.79 14.41
N PRO A 434 -10.70 17.19 13.22
CA PRO A 434 -10.64 17.91 11.94
C PRO A 434 -12.00 18.48 11.51
N PHE A 435 -12.83 18.85 12.47
CA PHE A 435 -14.14 19.45 12.26
C PHE A 435 -14.51 20.36 13.43
N GLY A 436 -15.45 21.27 13.19
CA GLY A 436 -15.98 22.21 14.15
C GLY A 436 -15.82 23.66 13.69
N ASP A 437 -16.29 24.57 14.50
CA ASP A 437 -16.30 26.01 14.20
C ASP A 437 -14.92 26.67 14.22
N SER A 438 -13.91 26.00 14.77
CA SER A 438 -12.55 26.55 14.93
C SER A 438 -11.52 25.42 14.88
N VAL A 439 -11.12 25.07 13.66
CA VAL A 439 -10.06 24.10 13.39
C VAL A 439 -8.79 24.87 13.06
N VAL A 440 -7.77 24.77 13.91
CA VAL A 440 -6.52 25.50 13.75
C VAL A 440 -5.56 24.69 12.90
N GLY A 441 -5.01 25.32 11.86
CA GLY A 441 -3.99 24.75 10.99
C GLY A 441 -2.69 25.56 11.04
N SER A 442 -1.57 24.91 10.82
CA SER A 442 -0.25 25.56 10.67
C SER A 442 0.45 25.11 9.39
N CYS A 443 1.20 26.04 8.80
CA CYS A 443 2.12 25.78 7.72
C CYS A 443 3.42 26.49 7.97
N GLN A 444 4.56 25.83 7.75
CA GLN A 444 5.88 26.43 7.85
C GLN A 444 6.44 26.74 6.46
N ILE A 445 6.96 27.94 6.28
CA ILE A 445 7.57 28.42 5.03
C ILE A 445 9.02 28.84 5.32
N ASN A 446 9.96 28.39 4.52
CA ASN A 446 11.33 28.91 4.53
C ASN A 446 11.51 29.99 3.46
N VAL A 447 11.29 31.23 3.84
CA VAL A 447 11.43 32.41 2.98
C VAL A 447 12.90 32.67 2.68
N ALA A 448 13.78 32.47 3.66
CA ALA A 448 15.22 32.77 3.52
C ALA A 448 15.89 31.95 2.42
N SER A 449 15.50 30.66 2.29
CA SER A 449 16.03 29.79 1.22
C SER A 449 15.44 30.11 -0.16
N ALA A 450 14.27 30.72 -0.21
CA ALA A 450 13.56 31.01 -1.44
C ALA A 450 13.97 32.33 -2.09
N VAL A 451 14.38 33.35 -1.29
CA VAL A 451 14.78 34.67 -1.80
C VAL A 451 16.23 34.66 -2.25
N PRO A 452 16.53 34.92 -3.56
CA PRO A 452 17.90 35.05 -4.03
C PRO A 452 18.64 36.17 -3.30
N GLU A 453 19.91 35.97 -2.99
CA GLU A 453 20.73 36.92 -2.22
C GLU A 453 20.76 38.30 -2.84
N GLN A 454 20.79 38.36 -4.19
CA GLN A 454 20.79 39.63 -4.93
C GLN A 454 19.50 40.44 -4.80
N MET A 455 18.39 39.76 -4.48
CA MET A 455 17.07 40.39 -4.35
C MET A 455 16.76 40.78 -2.87
N ARG A 456 17.62 40.43 -1.95
CA ARG A 456 17.44 40.78 -0.52
C ARG A 456 17.59 42.26 -0.20
N THR A 457 17.97 43.07 -1.17
CA THR A 457 18.05 44.54 -1.04
C THR A 457 16.79 45.26 -1.50
N GLU A 458 15.82 44.52 -2.04
CA GLU A 458 14.57 45.07 -2.57
C GLU A 458 13.45 44.95 -1.54
N ALA A 459 12.49 45.87 -1.58
CA ALA A 459 11.29 45.72 -0.76
C ALA A 459 10.43 44.57 -1.30
N LEU A 460 10.19 43.57 -0.47
CA LEU A 460 9.50 42.35 -0.84
C LEU A 460 8.17 42.21 -0.08
N GLU A 461 7.25 41.46 -0.70
CA GLU A 461 6.00 41.06 -0.08
C GLU A 461 5.74 39.57 -0.24
N LEU A 462 5.28 38.92 0.80
CA LEU A 462 4.80 37.54 0.79
C LEU A 462 3.30 37.53 0.59
N ARG A 463 2.84 36.76 -0.38
CA ARG A 463 1.42 36.54 -0.68
C ARG A 463 1.09 35.06 -0.44
N ILE A 464 -0.07 34.75 0.13
CA ILE A 464 -0.52 33.39 0.33
C ILE A 464 -1.92 33.15 -0.20
N TRP A 465 -2.17 31.91 -0.58
CA TRP A 465 -3.49 31.33 -0.91
C TRP A 465 -3.63 30.03 -0.17
N VAL A 466 -4.83 29.74 0.29
CA VAL A 466 -5.15 28.49 0.98
C VAL A 466 -6.25 27.77 0.23
N SER A 467 -6.08 26.49 0.03
CA SER A 467 -7.07 25.62 -0.62
C SER A 467 -7.11 24.26 0.05
N GLY A 468 -8.17 23.56 -0.18
CA GLY A 468 -8.35 22.20 0.32
C GLY A 468 -9.78 21.72 0.09
N ASN A 469 -10.03 20.53 0.60
CA ASN A 469 -11.32 19.88 0.52
C ASN A 469 -11.73 19.38 1.91
N ASP A 470 -13.02 19.14 2.07
CA ASP A 470 -13.52 18.24 3.09
C ASP A 470 -13.38 16.77 2.64
N MET A 471 -13.77 15.85 3.48
CA MET A 471 -13.76 14.41 3.18
C MET A 471 -14.77 14.02 2.08
N ALA A 472 -15.80 14.83 1.84
CA ALA A 472 -16.72 14.66 0.71
C ALA A 472 -16.17 15.23 -0.60
N GLY A 473 -15.07 15.96 -0.56
CA GLY A 473 -14.45 16.59 -1.71
C GLY A 473 -15.06 17.97 -2.05
N ASN A 474 -15.87 18.61 -1.16
CA ASN A 474 -16.28 19.98 -1.36
C ASN A 474 -15.07 20.90 -1.18
N GLN A 475 -14.80 21.70 -2.18
CA GLN A 475 -13.59 22.52 -2.26
C GLN A 475 -13.79 23.89 -1.64
N PHE A 476 -12.77 24.38 -0.98
CA PHE A 476 -12.64 25.78 -0.60
C PHE A 476 -11.32 26.36 -1.12
N GLY A 477 -11.26 27.66 -1.26
CA GLY A 477 -10.12 28.34 -1.84
C GLY A 477 -10.06 28.18 -3.35
N SER A 478 -9.05 28.77 -3.96
CA SER A 478 -8.87 28.72 -5.40
C SER A 478 -7.53 28.13 -5.78
N VAL A 479 -7.54 27.13 -6.63
CA VAL A 479 -6.35 26.48 -7.19
C VAL A 479 -6.13 26.94 -8.66
N SER A 480 -7.04 27.73 -9.22
CA SER A 480 -6.91 28.15 -10.62
C SER A 480 -5.87 29.26 -10.79
N ASP A 481 -5.13 29.21 -11.89
CA ASP A 481 -4.04 30.12 -12.26
C ASP A 481 -4.50 31.55 -12.62
N GLU A 482 -5.76 31.84 -12.47
CA GLU A 482 -6.28 33.19 -12.69
C GLU A 482 -5.98 34.09 -11.50
N VAL A 483 -5.81 35.37 -11.77
CA VAL A 483 -5.42 36.43 -10.83
C VAL A 483 -6.40 36.58 -9.69
N TYR A 484 -6.37 35.67 -8.74
CA TYR A 484 -7.15 35.80 -7.50
C TYR A 484 -6.38 36.63 -6.48
N MET A 485 -7.10 37.49 -5.81
CA MET A 485 -6.52 38.21 -4.69
C MET A 485 -5.96 37.23 -3.66
N PRO A 486 -4.73 37.42 -3.20
CA PRO A 486 -4.18 36.62 -2.14
C PRO A 486 -5.03 36.71 -0.88
N LEU A 487 -5.07 35.65 -0.10
CA LEU A 487 -5.75 35.61 1.17
C LEU A 487 -5.13 36.59 2.18
N ALA A 488 -3.83 36.71 2.16
CA ALA A 488 -3.07 37.70 2.94
C ALA A 488 -1.79 38.13 2.20
N VAL A 489 -1.35 39.34 2.58
CA VAL A 489 -0.11 39.91 2.09
C VAL A 489 0.66 40.50 3.29
N TRP A 490 1.92 40.18 3.39
CA TRP A 490 2.85 40.71 4.40
C TRP A 490 4.02 41.39 3.72
N GLN A 491 4.50 42.48 4.30
CA GLN A 491 5.77 43.07 3.92
C GLN A 491 6.90 42.27 4.57
N LEU A 492 7.92 41.94 3.80
CA LEU A 492 9.13 41.26 4.28
C LEU A 492 10.17 42.32 4.62
N GLU A 493 10.47 42.47 5.91
CA GLU A 493 11.47 43.44 6.36
C GLU A 493 12.83 42.75 6.51
N GLN A 494 13.81 43.32 5.78
CA GLN A 494 15.15 42.76 5.75
C GLN A 494 15.99 43.36 6.88
N GLN A 495 16.85 42.56 7.41
CA GLN A 495 17.89 42.98 8.36
C GLN A 495 19.12 43.42 7.57
N LEU A 496 19.11 44.64 7.10
CA LEU A 496 20.28 45.20 6.42
C LEU A 496 21.21 45.93 7.40
N PRO A 497 22.52 45.91 7.14
CA PRO A 497 23.44 46.79 7.86
C PRO A 497 23.21 48.23 7.40
N GLU A 498 23.09 49.13 8.34
CA GLU A 498 23.02 50.58 8.08
C GLU A 498 24.12 51.26 8.87
N TYR A 499 24.83 52.16 8.17
CA TYR A 499 26.02 52.76 8.78
C TYR A 499 25.83 54.25 9.01
N SER A 500 26.39 54.75 10.09
CA SER A 500 26.62 56.15 10.34
C SER A 500 28.09 56.40 10.53
N LEU A 501 28.56 57.58 10.08
CA LEU A 501 29.91 58.04 10.31
C LEU A 501 29.91 59.07 11.44
N GLU A 502 30.79 58.88 12.37
CA GLU A 502 30.88 59.78 13.54
C GLU A 502 32.33 60.26 13.70
N GLN A 503 32.49 61.48 14.16
CA GLN A 503 33.76 62.05 14.58
C GLN A 503 34.90 61.98 13.51
N PRO A 504 34.72 62.50 12.27
CA PRO A 504 35.80 62.56 11.36
C PRO A 504 36.91 63.48 11.87
N ARG A 505 38.15 62.97 11.96
CA ARG A 505 39.27 63.68 12.57
C ARG A 505 40.53 63.56 11.76
N ILE A 506 41.38 64.60 11.89
CA ILE A 506 42.79 64.57 11.54
C ILE A 506 43.62 64.82 12.81
N SER A 507 44.83 64.29 12.85
CA SER A 507 45.66 64.30 14.09
C SER A 507 46.05 65.71 14.55
N SER A 508 46.10 66.71 13.65
CA SER A 508 46.36 68.14 13.96
C SER A 508 45.71 69.00 12.86
N PHE A 509 45.35 70.23 13.25
CA PHE A 509 44.88 71.28 12.30
C PHE A 509 45.91 72.40 12.19
N SER A 510 47.07 72.34 12.90
CA SER A 510 48.17 73.31 12.83
C SER A 510 49.47 72.65 12.38
N ASP A 511 50.30 73.38 11.73
CA ASP A 511 51.64 72.96 11.28
C ASP A 511 51.65 71.77 10.33
N LEU A 512 50.64 71.66 9.48
CA LEU A 512 50.55 70.67 8.43
C LEU A 512 51.38 71.09 7.22
N GLU A 513 52.32 70.23 6.84
CA GLU A 513 53.24 70.48 5.70
C GLU A 513 53.17 69.30 4.73
N THR A 514 53.40 69.57 3.45
CA THR A 514 53.59 68.51 2.46
C THR A 514 54.73 67.58 2.85
N GLY A 515 54.53 66.25 2.62
CA GLY A 515 55.55 65.26 2.97
C GLY A 515 55.55 64.85 4.42
N LYS A 516 54.80 65.51 5.33
CA LYS A 516 54.61 65.06 6.73
C LYS A 516 53.35 64.24 6.88
N ALA A 517 53.44 63.14 7.63
CA ALA A 517 52.32 62.24 7.82
C ALA A 517 51.26 62.86 8.75
N ILE A 518 50.01 62.70 8.36
CA ILE A 518 48.80 63.07 9.10
C ILE A 518 47.99 61.79 9.36
N ASP A 519 47.57 61.56 10.59
CA ASP A 519 46.68 60.44 10.88
C ASP A 519 45.23 60.89 10.70
N LEU A 520 44.52 60.13 9.88
CA LEU A 520 43.09 60.29 9.59
C LEU A 520 42.30 59.25 10.32
N SER A 521 41.20 59.64 10.99
CA SER A 521 40.35 58.66 11.69
C SER A 521 38.87 59.05 11.56
N VAL A 522 38.04 58.01 11.57
CA VAL A 522 36.58 58.15 11.62
C VAL A 522 36.01 56.92 12.36
N VAL A 523 34.93 57.09 13.08
CA VAL A 523 34.19 56.03 13.71
C VAL A 523 33.02 55.65 12.79
N ILE A 524 32.89 54.34 12.50
CA ILE A 524 31.81 53.78 11.72
C ILE A 524 30.93 53.05 12.72
N ARG A 525 29.67 53.44 12.85
CA ARG A 525 28.69 52.75 13.68
C ARG A 525 27.71 52.01 12.78
N ASN A 526 27.45 50.74 13.02
CA ASN A 526 26.37 50.02 12.40
C ASN A 526 25.10 50.24 13.25
N VAL A 527 24.18 51.02 12.72
CA VAL A 527 22.85 51.28 13.30
C VAL A 527 21.78 50.41 12.71
N GLY A 528 22.13 49.55 11.73
CA GLY A 528 21.22 48.59 11.08
C GLY A 528 20.97 47.36 11.95
N LYS A 529 20.18 46.41 11.37
CA LYS A 529 19.69 45.21 12.08
C LYS A 529 20.59 43.97 11.86
N SER A 530 21.58 44.04 10.96
CA SER A 530 22.50 42.93 10.67
C SER A 530 23.96 43.37 10.73
N ASP A 531 24.83 42.40 10.91
CA ASP A 531 26.27 42.59 10.74
C ASP A 531 26.59 42.90 9.27
N GLY A 532 27.63 43.69 9.05
CA GLY A 532 27.99 43.99 7.67
C GLY A 532 29.40 44.53 7.51
N ASP A 533 29.81 44.64 6.27
CA ASP A 533 31.10 45.14 5.86
C ASP A 533 30.92 46.52 5.19
N ALA A 534 31.31 47.58 5.89
CA ALA A 534 31.29 48.91 5.35
C ALA A 534 32.53 49.15 4.46
N VAL A 535 32.30 49.47 3.18
CA VAL A 535 33.39 49.87 2.30
C VAL A 535 33.60 51.39 2.43
N LEU A 536 34.60 51.76 3.23
CA LEU A 536 34.96 53.15 3.43
C LEU A 536 35.92 53.59 2.36
N ARG A 537 35.61 54.70 1.70
CA ARG A 537 36.48 55.44 0.79
C ARG A 537 36.80 56.78 1.40
N VAL A 538 38.09 57.16 1.45
CA VAL A 538 38.60 58.41 2.00
C VAL A 538 39.12 59.27 0.84
N GLU A 539 38.56 60.45 0.68
CA GLU A 539 38.93 61.38 -0.37
C GLU A 539 39.46 62.69 0.23
N ARG A 540 40.52 63.22 -0.38
CA ARG A 540 40.91 64.62 -0.27
C ARG A 540 40.10 65.46 -1.20
N VAL A 541 39.52 66.52 -0.73
CA VAL A 541 38.79 67.52 -1.53
C VAL A 541 39.50 68.87 -1.38
N GLU A 542 39.93 69.41 -2.53
CA GLU A 542 40.61 70.72 -2.58
C GLU A 542 39.57 71.85 -2.65
N SER A 543 39.93 73.05 -2.27
CA SER A 543 39.05 74.22 -2.30
C SER A 543 38.45 74.54 -3.68
N ASN A 544 39.05 74.04 -4.77
CA ASN A 544 38.56 74.16 -6.14
C ASN A 544 37.54 73.02 -6.49
N GLY A 545 37.25 72.13 -5.54
CA GLY A 545 36.36 70.97 -5.72
C GLY A 545 37.03 69.74 -6.34
N ALA A 546 38.34 69.75 -6.57
CA ALA A 546 39.02 68.53 -7.06
C ALA A 546 39.10 67.48 -5.98
N ARG A 547 38.80 66.26 -6.36
CA ARG A 547 38.73 65.06 -5.47
C ARG A 547 39.84 64.07 -5.82
N THR A 548 40.47 63.53 -4.80
CA THR A 548 41.52 62.52 -4.94
C THR A 548 41.31 61.43 -3.87
N ILE A 549 41.19 60.18 -4.29
CA ILE A 549 41.07 59.06 -3.37
C ILE A 549 42.39 58.87 -2.65
N ILE A 550 42.37 58.96 -1.30
CA ILE A 550 43.50 58.70 -0.44
C ILE A 550 43.63 57.24 -0.13
N HIS A 551 42.48 56.63 0.22
CA HIS A 551 42.43 55.25 0.67
C HIS A 551 41.03 54.65 0.49
N SER A 552 40.97 53.33 0.38
CA SER A 552 39.71 52.58 0.42
C SER A 552 39.93 51.29 1.18
N GLN A 553 39.06 51.02 2.15
CA GLN A 553 39.17 49.85 3.04
C GLN A 553 37.77 49.31 3.38
N GLN A 554 37.66 47.98 3.45
CA GLN A 554 36.50 47.29 4.01
C GLN A 554 36.67 47.18 5.53
N VAL A 555 35.66 47.61 6.29
CA VAL A 555 35.63 47.57 7.73
C VAL A 555 34.43 46.76 8.17
N LYS A 556 34.67 45.63 8.84
CA LYS A 556 33.60 44.82 9.40
C LYS A 556 33.07 45.49 10.66
N VAL A 557 31.74 45.72 10.71
CA VAL A 557 31.08 46.35 11.86
C VAL A 557 29.84 45.55 12.23
N ASN A 558 29.86 44.90 13.40
CA ASN A 558 28.72 44.12 13.86
C ASN A 558 27.56 45.04 14.27
N THR A 559 26.35 44.51 14.23
CA THR A 559 25.13 45.21 14.63
C THR A 559 25.27 45.89 15.98
N GLY A 560 24.90 47.17 16.06
CA GLY A 560 24.98 47.99 17.27
C GLY A 560 26.39 48.30 17.78
N SER A 561 27.45 47.86 17.09
CA SER A 561 28.83 48.13 17.43
C SER A 561 29.45 49.28 16.62
N VAL A 562 30.68 49.63 16.98
CA VAL A 562 31.47 50.62 16.27
C VAL A 562 32.78 50.00 15.79
N GLY A 563 33.16 50.39 14.55
CA GLY A 563 34.47 50.13 14.01
C GLY A 563 35.26 51.47 13.88
N GLU A 564 36.52 51.44 14.19
CA GLU A 564 37.40 52.62 14.02
C GLU A 564 38.23 52.40 12.76
N PHE A 565 38.24 53.41 11.91
CA PHE A 565 39.15 53.51 10.78
C PHE A 565 40.27 54.47 11.18
N ASN A 566 41.50 54.03 10.98
CA ASN A 566 42.70 54.85 11.17
C ASN A 566 43.61 54.64 9.97
N HIS A 567 44.03 55.74 9.36
CA HIS A 567 44.92 55.73 8.20
C HIS A 567 45.94 56.84 8.28
N ARG A 568 47.21 56.55 8.02
CA ARG A 568 48.31 57.51 7.96
C ARG A 568 48.50 57.97 6.53
N TRP A 569 48.18 59.25 6.30
CA TRP A 569 48.26 59.87 5.01
C TRP A 569 49.37 60.92 4.95
N ILE A 570 50.06 61.03 3.82
CA ILE A 570 51.08 62.03 3.55
C ILE A 570 50.58 62.95 2.46
N PRO A 571 50.30 64.24 2.77
CA PRO A 571 49.88 65.18 1.78
C PRO A 571 51.00 65.44 0.67
N ASP A 572 50.58 65.38 -0.55
CA ASP A 572 51.41 65.60 -1.78
C ASP A 572 51.24 66.98 -2.34
N LYS A 573 50.30 67.76 -1.83
CA LYS A 573 50.00 69.13 -2.27
C LYS A 573 49.72 70.04 -1.08
N SER A 574 50.15 71.31 -1.24
CA SER A 574 49.79 72.38 -0.31
C SER A 574 48.46 73.07 -0.72
N GLY A 575 47.84 73.71 0.25
CA GLY A 575 46.62 74.49 0.03
C GLY A 575 45.50 74.14 1.02
N SER A 576 44.37 74.80 0.82
CA SER A 576 43.18 74.60 1.63
C SER A 576 42.38 73.36 1.16
N MET A 577 42.11 72.41 2.05
CA MET A 577 41.45 71.16 1.74
C MET A 577 40.70 70.65 2.95
N TRP A 578 39.86 69.61 2.73
CA TRP A 578 39.22 68.78 3.75
C TRP A 578 39.27 67.32 3.35
N ILE A 579 39.01 66.42 4.25
CA ILE A 579 38.94 65.00 4.02
C ILE A 579 37.47 64.59 4.12
N GLU A 580 36.98 63.92 3.08
CA GLU A 580 35.66 63.25 3.08
C GLU A 580 35.82 61.74 3.35
N PHE A 581 35.05 61.23 4.26
CA PHE A 581 34.90 59.83 4.54
C PHE A 581 33.56 59.40 3.97
N ILE A 582 33.57 58.46 3.04
CA ILE A 582 32.40 58.06 2.25
C ILE A 582 32.22 56.56 2.45
N ILE A 583 31.12 56.12 3.00
CA ILE A 583 30.69 54.71 2.85
C ILE A 583 30.06 54.54 1.50
N ILE A 584 30.56 53.62 0.71
CA ILE A 584 29.98 53.34 -0.62
C ILE A 584 28.56 52.79 -0.46
N GLY A 585 27.57 53.51 -1.00
CA GLY A 585 26.16 53.23 -0.81
C GLY A 585 25.55 53.73 0.50
N GLY A 586 26.28 54.53 1.29
CA GLY A 586 25.88 55.04 2.58
C GLY A 586 26.22 56.49 2.82
N PRO A 587 26.37 56.93 4.05
CA PRO A 587 26.61 58.32 4.47
C PRO A 587 28.03 58.79 4.10
N THR A 588 28.12 60.14 4.03
CA THR A 588 29.38 60.86 3.85
C THR A 588 29.53 61.87 4.97
N GLU A 589 30.70 61.90 5.59
CA GLU A 589 31.08 62.88 6.59
C GLU A 589 32.44 63.53 6.25
N GLN A 590 32.66 64.77 6.67
CA GLN A 590 33.86 65.48 6.32
C GLN A 590 34.52 66.10 7.56
N THR A 591 35.82 66.30 7.47
CA THR A 591 36.56 67.11 8.45
C THR A 591 36.33 68.60 8.27
N ASN A 592 36.67 69.37 9.31
CA ASN A 592 36.84 70.81 9.07
C ASN A 592 37.93 71.05 8.03
N THR A 593 37.79 72.16 7.27
CA THR A 593 38.81 72.59 6.34
C THR A 593 40.11 72.93 7.05
N PHE A 594 41.23 72.47 6.53
CA PHE A 594 42.56 72.75 7.01
C PHE A 594 43.47 73.18 5.91
N TYR A 595 44.58 73.78 6.25
CA TYR A 595 45.58 74.29 5.30
C TYR A 595 46.88 73.46 5.48
N VAL A 596 47.47 73.03 4.35
CA VAL A 596 48.74 72.34 4.27
C VAL A 596 49.76 73.25 3.65
N ASP A 597 50.83 73.57 4.36
CA ASP A 597 51.92 74.46 3.87
C ASP A 597 52.87 73.69 2.93
N ASP A 598 53.53 74.45 2.01
CA ASP A 598 54.64 73.91 1.25
C ASP A 598 55.83 73.78 2.22
N GLY A 599 56.21 72.53 2.52
CA GLY A 599 57.41 72.28 3.33
C GLY A 599 58.67 72.75 2.60
N GLU A 600 58.91 74.09 2.55
CA GLU A 600 60.20 74.60 2.09
C GLU A 600 61.25 74.17 3.13
N SER A 601 62.21 73.41 2.65
CA SER A 601 63.40 73.04 3.41
C SER A 601 64.21 74.30 3.70
N ASP A 602 64.01 74.97 4.83
CA ASP A 602 65.01 75.86 5.39
C ASP A 602 66.29 75.08 5.63
N GLY A 603 67.31 75.59 4.93
CA GLY A 603 68.58 74.93 4.88
C GLY A 603 69.20 74.66 6.21
N LEU A 604 69.86 73.59 6.25
CA LEU A 604 70.73 73.04 7.25
C LEU A 604 71.71 74.06 7.76
N LEU A 605 71.38 74.92 8.73
CA LEU A 605 72.30 75.73 9.59
C LEU A 605 71.53 76.81 10.40
N GLY A 606 70.79 76.47 11.39
CA GLY A 606 70.23 77.51 12.26
C GLY A 606 69.45 76.99 13.44
N GLY A 607 69.99 76.17 14.31
CA GLY A 607 69.26 75.72 15.51
C GLY A 607 70.08 75.09 16.58
N LEU A 608 71.28 75.57 16.81
CA LEU A 608 72.05 75.22 18.02
C LEU A 608 72.29 76.46 18.85
N ALA A 609 71.29 77.20 19.26
CA ALA A 609 71.38 78.23 20.28
C ALA A 609 70.00 78.37 20.88
N GLU A 610 69.93 77.89 22.09
CA GLU A 610 68.98 78.06 23.21
C GLU A 610 68.41 76.81 23.76
N ILE A 611 69.27 75.91 24.14
CA ILE A 611 68.85 74.99 25.22
C ILE A 611 68.97 75.74 26.53
N ASN A 612 67.85 76.19 27.06
CA ASN A 612 67.77 76.80 28.39
C ASN A 612 68.37 75.83 29.44
N PRO A 613 69.47 76.19 30.11
CA PRO A 613 70.19 75.33 31.04
C PRO A 613 69.30 74.83 32.20
N ILE A 614 68.18 75.51 32.46
CA ILE A 614 67.18 75.09 33.42
C ILE A 614 66.44 73.84 32.96
N LEU A 615 66.19 73.70 31.68
CA LEU A 615 65.49 72.51 31.10
C LEU A 615 66.41 71.29 31.21
N LEU A 616 67.70 71.41 31.01
CA LEU A 616 68.66 70.31 31.20
C LEU A 616 68.74 69.83 32.64
N ILE A 617 68.64 70.74 33.60
CA ILE A 617 68.59 70.40 35.06
C ILE A 617 67.27 69.69 35.40
N VAL A 618 66.15 70.12 34.83
CA VAL A 618 64.84 69.46 35.07
C VAL A 618 64.80 68.04 34.44
N ILE A 619 65.35 67.86 33.24
CA ILE A 619 65.47 66.54 32.63
C ILE A 619 66.36 65.59 33.42
N PHE A 620 67.50 66.13 33.97
CA PHE A 620 68.42 65.37 34.82
C PHE A 620 67.75 64.94 36.13
N LEU A 621 66.97 65.80 36.74
CA LEU A 621 66.20 65.51 37.96
C LEU A 621 65.05 64.53 37.69
N LEU A 622 64.41 64.61 36.54
CA LEU A 622 63.36 63.66 36.13
C LEU A 622 63.95 62.28 35.89
N VAL A 623 65.07 62.19 35.19
CA VAL A 623 65.74 60.89 34.93
C VAL A 623 66.25 60.25 36.20
N SER A 624 66.89 61.08 37.15
CA SER A 624 67.31 60.55 38.41
C SER A 624 66.19 60.14 39.36
N SER A 625 65.02 60.80 39.26
CA SER A 625 63.81 60.44 40.00
C SER A 625 63.20 59.12 39.42
N LEU A 626 63.23 58.97 38.05
CA LEU A 626 62.77 57.73 37.44
C LEU A 626 63.67 56.53 37.78
N ILE A 627 64.98 56.72 37.86
CA ILE A 627 65.93 55.70 38.32
C ILE A 627 65.67 55.32 39.77
N GLY A 628 65.41 56.33 40.61
CA GLY A 628 65.05 56.14 42.02
C GLY A 628 63.77 55.32 42.16
N LEU A 629 62.74 55.63 41.37
CA LEU A 629 61.47 54.86 41.31
C LEU A 629 61.70 53.45 40.82
N LEU A 630 62.57 53.27 39.84
CA LEU A 630 62.87 51.93 39.28
C LEU A 630 63.55 51.02 40.33
N ILE A 631 64.50 51.62 41.13
CA ILE A 631 65.20 50.97 42.28
C ILE A 631 64.19 50.64 43.36
N PHE A 632 63.21 51.49 43.61
CA PHE A 632 62.16 51.26 44.58
C PHE A 632 61.16 50.17 44.13
N ALA A 633 60.87 50.16 42.90
CA ALA A 633 59.98 49.14 42.26
C ALA A 633 60.63 47.73 42.24
N LEU A 634 61.98 47.66 42.25
CA LEU A 634 62.69 46.37 42.29
C LEU A 634 62.84 45.80 43.74
N ARG A 635 62.43 46.54 44.79
CA ARG A 635 62.30 46.02 46.14
C ARG A 635 60.87 45.65 46.47
N SER A 636 60.38 44.62 45.84
CA SER A 636 59.08 44.02 46.20
C SER A 636 59.19 43.32 47.56
N PRO A 637 58.34 43.66 48.54
CA PRO A 637 58.21 42.84 49.71
C PRO A 637 57.59 41.51 49.38
N LYS A 638 58.17 40.42 49.87
CA LYS A 638 57.64 39.08 49.81
C LYS A 638 56.27 39.05 50.48
N VAL A 639 55.22 38.89 49.77
CA VAL A 639 53.87 38.61 50.31
C VAL A 639 53.87 37.18 50.84
N PRO A 640 53.43 36.94 52.09
CA PRO A 640 53.34 35.60 52.63
C PRO A 640 52.24 34.79 51.85
N ARG A 641 52.57 33.54 51.55
CA ARG A 641 51.64 32.60 50.98
C ARG A 641 50.44 32.38 51.89
N GLY A 642 49.30 32.91 51.52
CA GLY A 642 48.03 32.58 52.12
C GLY A 642 47.65 31.14 51.85
N GLN A 643 47.22 30.49 52.90
CA GLN A 643 46.75 29.11 52.90
C GLN A 643 45.57 28.91 51.89
N ILE A 644 45.70 27.87 51.12
CA ILE A 644 44.61 27.39 50.28
C ILE A 644 43.59 26.71 51.21
N LEU A 645 42.40 27.28 51.34
CA LEU A 645 41.25 26.62 51.94
C LEU A 645 40.65 25.64 50.89
N PRO A 646 40.24 24.44 51.30
CA PRO A 646 39.71 23.45 50.36
C PRO A 646 38.35 23.90 49.78
N ALA A 647 38.24 23.80 48.47
CA ALA A 647 37.01 24.04 47.75
C ALA A 647 35.92 23.05 48.17
N ASN A 648 34.84 23.58 48.64
CA ASN A 648 33.62 22.84 48.94
C ASN A 648 33.02 22.35 47.64
N LYS A 649 32.99 21.04 47.42
CA LYS A 649 32.26 20.37 46.37
C LYS A 649 30.78 20.54 46.66
N ASN A 650 30.03 21.19 45.80
CA ASN A 650 28.65 20.86 45.45
C ASN A 650 28.05 22.00 44.60
N TYR A 651 28.30 21.94 43.33
CA TYR A 651 27.34 22.41 42.34
C TYR A 651 27.30 21.37 41.21
N GLN A 652 26.26 20.57 41.20
CA GLN A 652 25.88 19.76 40.04
C GLN A 652 25.38 20.70 38.94
N VAL A 653 26.15 20.80 37.88
CA VAL A 653 25.64 21.35 36.62
C VAL A 653 24.83 20.24 35.95
N VAL A 654 23.53 20.39 35.95
CA VAL A 654 22.63 19.54 35.19
C VAL A 654 22.70 19.97 33.73
N ASN A 655 23.50 19.27 32.96
CA ASN A 655 23.46 19.34 31.50
C ASN A 655 22.23 18.58 31.02
N HIS A 656 21.19 19.26 30.60
CA HIS A 656 20.13 18.69 29.78
C HIS A 656 20.66 18.48 28.38
N GLN A 657 21.17 17.29 28.10
CA GLN A 657 21.27 16.79 26.75
C GLN A 657 19.92 16.16 26.39
N ILE A 658 19.17 16.82 25.54
CA ILE A 658 18.03 16.24 24.85
C ILE A 658 18.60 15.29 23.82
N ARG A 659 18.57 13.98 24.11
CA ARG A 659 18.75 12.92 23.13
C ARG A 659 17.38 12.64 22.47
N VAL A 660 17.26 12.99 21.24
CA VAL A 660 16.24 12.46 20.35
C VAL A 660 16.63 11.01 20.05
N ASN A 661 15.95 10.06 20.69
CA ASN A 661 16.00 8.65 20.29
C ASN A 661 14.79 8.37 19.40
N GLN A 662 15.02 8.31 18.11
CA GLN A 662 14.18 7.50 17.20
C GLN A 662 14.46 6.04 17.50
N THR A 663 13.48 5.34 18.01
CA THR A 663 13.45 3.89 17.97
C THR A 663 12.02 3.44 17.65
N HIS A 664 11.82 3.05 16.41
CA HIS A 664 10.73 2.17 16.05
C HIS A 664 10.95 0.82 16.74
N GLN A 665 10.10 0.48 17.66
CA GLN A 665 9.92 -0.90 18.10
C GLN A 665 8.43 -1.23 18.08
N TYR A 666 8.06 -2.08 17.13
CA TYR A 666 6.82 -2.84 17.15
C TYR A 666 6.81 -3.72 18.41
N ALA A 667 5.94 -3.43 19.34
CA ALA A 667 5.62 -4.33 20.43
C ALA A 667 4.42 -5.18 20.02
N GLN A 668 4.68 -6.43 19.66
CA GLN A 668 3.67 -7.50 19.69
C GLN A 668 3.32 -7.74 21.16
N GLN A 669 2.14 -7.35 21.56
CA GLN A 669 1.53 -7.84 22.80
C GLN A 669 0.90 -9.20 22.53
N GLN A 670 1.55 -10.26 22.99
CA GLN A 670 0.91 -11.54 23.26
C GLN A 670 -0.05 -11.36 24.44
N VAL A 671 -1.32 -11.52 24.17
CA VAL A 671 -2.32 -11.67 25.22
C VAL A 671 -2.28 -13.12 25.70
N GLN A 672 -1.70 -13.36 26.84
CA GLN A 672 -1.91 -14.58 27.62
C GLN A 672 -3.33 -14.57 28.18
N SER A 673 -4.16 -15.48 27.68
CA SER A 673 -5.44 -15.79 28.27
C SER A 673 -5.23 -16.64 29.51
N SER A 674 -5.63 -16.13 30.65
CA SER A 674 -5.81 -16.88 31.89
C SER A 674 -7.24 -17.43 31.94
N PRO A 675 -7.47 -18.69 32.37
CA PRO A 675 -8.81 -19.24 32.47
C PRO A 675 -9.38 -18.96 33.86
N GLY A 676 -10.58 -18.40 33.91
CA GLY A 676 -11.30 -18.31 35.18
C GLY A 676 -12.55 -17.46 35.10
N ASP A 677 -13.64 -18.12 35.34
CA ASP A 677 -14.92 -17.61 35.80
C ASP A 677 -15.96 -17.12 34.80
N ASN A 678 -16.77 -18.11 34.43
CA ASN A 678 -18.14 -17.89 33.98
C ASN A 678 -19.03 -17.63 35.21
N PRO A 679 -19.82 -16.55 35.26
CA PRO A 679 -21.17 -16.68 35.69
C PRO A 679 -22.14 -15.85 34.86
N TYR A 680 -23.06 -16.51 34.15
CA TYR A 680 -24.46 -16.09 34.06
C TYR A 680 -25.28 -17.19 33.33
N LYS A 681 -25.74 -18.14 34.10
CA LYS A 681 -27.06 -18.73 33.87
C LYS A 681 -28.08 -17.70 34.35
N LEU A 682 -29.08 -17.40 33.55
CA LEU A 682 -30.47 -17.32 33.97
C LEU A 682 -31.38 -16.89 32.79
N ARG A 683 -32.29 -17.81 32.51
CA ARG A 683 -33.62 -17.79 31.88
C ARG A 683 -33.70 -17.54 30.39
#